data_d1d5f48dc4c46eb87b97aeedf0f5ce3b
#
_entry.id   d1d5f48dc4c46eb87b97aeedf0f5ce3b
#
_cell.length_a   1.000
_cell.length_b   1.000
_cell.length_c   1.000
_cell.angle_alpha   90.00
_cell.angle_beta   90.00
_cell.angle_gamma   90.00
#
_symmetry.space_group_name_H-M   'P 1'
#
loop_
_entity.id
_entity.type
_entity.pdbx_description
1 polymer ?
#
loop_
_entity_poly.entity_id
_entity_poly.type
_entity_poly.pdbx_seq_one_letter_code
_entity_poly.pdbx_strand_id
1 'polypeptide(L)'
;MVRALGWAFAALLSGVSARGLLWDRQSTYNSTHEPCRVARQAAEFGIDSRMKPSVALACLASVPLNLDKDIELIDSLIPYVEQQSTLGYLKNPPDGYLFPPIDLIGGLKQIKEKLRAGGYKSQLDFAWELNAIYNQVYDGHFDYRPALLTVFGFQVSRSLVSVSKDGIELPKVYDVEDLRKQAKSKHFEPSEVVSIDGLAIVEYLQIVAANSALQDPDAQYNNLFSSPATLARGGGRYFTSGGYVELPDFSVYKYANGSVKSFPNYAILQQDLTDIENGRDLHLAYEIPAPERRAVSSSLSVKATAATTSTTSSTTGTTTTATTTSSSSTTTSSSSKANPTATKVSKNSKKKAVKTSGTPASAPTVVGYPYPVVKHYNDYIAGYFLNETEYKDVAVLSIFSFSPKSGAPRTTREFHEFRRVVRTFISECRKAKRTKLVIDVQANGGGLLFQSYELYRNLFPKADPPFDGTRIRATDAWNLIGKDVYGTKQERSAFNNVLDKDLKRYADWNAVWGGPVATKEDKVSSILRYNFTKEDTVGEPGFVVSGYGAKDTPPEPHFEAKDIVLVTDGFCASTCTILARMLTHHQKVKTLALGGRPLKAPMQVVGGVKGAQVIKFNLFQQILANALRKLSPDAKRPEGLPRTDRDLR
;
A
#
# COMPACT_ATOMS: atom_id res chain seq x y z
N MET A 1 21.31 21.16 21.21
CA MET A 1 21.36 21.09 19.74
C MET A 1 20.20 20.31 19.13
N VAL A 2 19.76 19.17 19.68
CA VAL A 2 18.61 18.39 19.17
C VAL A 2 17.26 19.14 19.20
N ARG A 3 17.05 20.04 20.16
CA ARG A 3 15.82 20.87 20.24
C ARG A 3 15.74 21.99 19.19
N ALA A 4 16.87 22.52 18.74
CA ALA A 4 16.88 23.59 17.74
C ALA A 4 16.58 23.10 16.31
N LEU A 5 16.97 21.88 15.98
CA LEU A 5 16.64 21.23 14.68
C LEU A 5 15.15 20.83 14.60
N GLY A 6 14.54 20.46 15.73
CA GLY A 6 13.11 20.17 15.78
C GLY A 6 12.22 21.39 15.53
N TRP A 7 12.66 22.59 15.94
CA TRP A 7 11.91 23.84 15.72
C TRP A 7 12.03 24.37 14.29
N ALA A 8 13.14 24.17 13.62
CA ALA A 8 13.28 24.49 12.19
C ALA A 8 12.38 23.59 11.32
N PHE A 9 12.19 22.32 11.70
CA PHE A 9 11.28 21.39 11.03
C PHE A 9 9.80 21.71 11.31
N ALA A 10 9.45 22.14 12.52
CA ALA A 10 8.10 22.56 12.88
C ALA A 10 7.68 23.86 12.17
N ALA A 11 8.60 24.78 11.95
CA ALA A 11 8.35 26.02 11.21
C ALA A 11 8.14 25.78 9.70
N LEU A 12 8.76 24.76 9.14
CA LEU A 12 8.55 24.31 7.76
C LEU A 12 7.20 23.61 7.54
N LEU A 13 6.60 23.05 8.61
CA LEU A 13 5.33 22.33 8.53
C LEU A 13 4.11 23.20 8.91
N SER A 14 4.31 24.38 9.50
CA SER A 14 3.23 25.32 9.79
C SER A 14 2.85 26.15 8.57
N GLY A 15 2.04 25.56 7.67
CA GLY A 15 1.30 26.30 6.65
C GLY A 15 1.99 26.59 5.33
N VAL A 16 3.26 26.22 5.14
CA VAL A 16 3.89 26.24 3.83
C VAL A 16 3.87 24.83 3.27
N SER A 17 2.96 24.57 2.35
CA SER A 17 2.96 23.37 1.53
C SER A 17 4.38 23.16 0.96
N ALA A 18 4.87 21.91 0.94
CA ALA A 18 6.12 21.54 0.25
C ALA A 18 6.17 22.08 -1.20
N ARG A 19 5.02 22.38 -1.78
CA ARG A 19 4.79 23.09 -3.02
C ARG A 19 5.49 24.46 -3.06
N GLY A 20 5.45 25.28 -1.99
CA GLY A 20 6.08 26.60 -1.97
C GLY A 20 7.62 26.57 -1.94
N LEU A 21 8.21 25.54 -1.35
CA LEU A 21 9.66 25.47 -1.17
C LEU A 21 10.42 24.94 -2.39
N LEU A 22 9.82 24.02 -3.15
CA LEU A 22 10.46 23.43 -4.33
C LEU A 22 10.03 24.10 -5.65
N TRP A 23 8.84 24.74 -5.73
CA TRP A 23 8.18 24.99 -7.00
C TRP A 23 7.50 26.36 -7.15
N ASP A 24 8.06 27.43 -6.60
CA ASP A 24 7.57 28.80 -6.85
C ASP A 24 7.89 29.31 -8.29
N ARG A 25 8.08 28.40 -9.22
CA ARG A 25 8.11 28.69 -10.65
C ARG A 25 6.77 28.26 -11.26
N GLN A 26 5.77 29.15 -11.20
CA GLN A 26 4.60 29.04 -12.08
C GLN A 26 5.10 28.86 -13.51
N SER A 27 5.05 27.64 -14.02
CA SER A 27 5.08 27.42 -15.45
C SER A 27 3.77 27.98 -15.98
N THR A 28 3.79 29.22 -16.49
CA THR A 28 2.69 29.79 -17.26
C THR A 28 2.59 28.95 -18.54
N TYR A 29 1.84 27.86 -18.46
CA TYR A 29 1.51 27.05 -19.61
C TYR A 29 0.39 27.79 -20.36
N ASN A 30 0.76 28.58 -21.35
CA ASN A 30 -0.15 29.28 -22.24
C ASN A 30 -0.39 28.40 -23.46
N SER A 31 -1.31 27.41 -23.35
CA SER A 31 -1.69 26.59 -24.50
C SER A 31 -3.05 27.03 -25.02
N THR A 32 -3.09 27.35 -26.29
CA THR A 32 -4.30 27.59 -27.09
C THR A 32 -5.06 26.29 -27.38
N HIS A 33 -4.52 25.13 -26.97
CA HIS A 33 -5.09 23.81 -27.18
C HIS A 33 -5.61 23.22 -25.87
N GLU A 34 -6.64 22.37 -25.96
CA GLU A 34 -7.22 21.64 -24.84
C GLU A 34 -6.15 20.75 -24.15
N PRO A 35 -5.75 21.04 -22.89
CA PRO A 35 -4.58 20.41 -22.28
C PRO A 35 -4.67 18.88 -22.18
N CYS A 36 -5.86 18.34 -21.92
CA CYS A 36 -6.04 16.89 -21.77
C CYS A 36 -5.94 16.15 -23.11
N ARG A 37 -6.37 16.78 -24.21
CA ARG A 37 -6.13 16.24 -25.56
C ARG A 37 -4.63 16.16 -25.87
N VAL A 38 -3.85 17.18 -25.49
CA VAL A 38 -2.40 17.17 -25.64
C VAL A 38 -1.78 16.04 -24.82
N ALA A 39 -2.23 15.83 -23.58
CA ALA A 39 -1.78 14.74 -22.73
C ALA A 39 -2.12 13.36 -23.31
N ARG A 40 -3.36 13.19 -23.83
CA ARG A 40 -3.78 11.95 -24.51
C ARG A 40 -2.89 11.65 -25.73
N GLN A 41 -2.71 12.62 -26.60
CA GLN A 41 -1.84 12.47 -27.78
C GLN A 41 -0.39 12.15 -27.37
N ALA A 42 0.13 12.83 -26.36
CA ALA A 42 1.48 12.53 -25.87
C ALA A 42 1.61 11.11 -25.31
N ALA A 43 0.55 10.56 -24.71
CA ALA A 43 0.53 9.17 -24.24
C ALA A 43 0.43 8.17 -25.40
N GLU A 44 -0.36 8.47 -26.43
CA GLU A 44 -0.51 7.62 -27.63
C GLU A 44 0.80 7.48 -28.42
N PHE A 45 1.54 8.59 -28.56
CA PHE A 45 2.79 8.63 -29.34
C PHE A 45 4.05 8.44 -28.49
N GLY A 46 3.92 8.51 -27.16
CA GLY A 46 5.04 8.36 -26.21
C GLY A 46 5.45 6.89 -25.99
N ILE A 47 6.74 6.67 -25.76
CA ILE A 47 7.24 5.35 -25.36
C ILE A 47 6.71 5.04 -23.96
N ASP A 48 6.05 3.89 -23.77
CA ASP A 48 5.46 3.45 -22.51
C ASP A 48 4.48 4.50 -21.90
N SER A 49 3.73 5.22 -22.74
CA SER A 49 2.79 6.28 -22.33
C SER A 49 3.44 7.39 -21.49
N ARG A 50 4.72 7.67 -21.71
CA ARG A 50 5.49 8.72 -21.02
C ARG A 50 5.34 10.06 -21.71
N MET A 51 5.18 11.11 -20.90
CA MET A 51 5.13 12.50 -21.35
C MET A 51 5.90 13.40 -20.38
N LYS A 52 6.06 14.67 -20.77
CA LYS A 52 6.60 15.69 -19.87
C LYS A 52 5.64 15.92 -18.69
N PRO A 53 6.16 16.07 -17.45
CA PRO A 53 5.33 16.42 -16.30
C PRO A 53 4.45 17.65 -16.52
N SER A 54 4.97 18.71 -17.16
CA SER A 54 4.22 19.94 -17.46
C SER A 54 2.95 19.69 -18.28
N VAL A 55 2.97 18.73 -19.21
CA VAL A 55 1.80 18.37 -20.04
C VAL A 55 0.72 17.70 -19.19
N ALA A 56 1.08 16.74 -18.34
CA ALA A 56 0.15 16.09 -17.44
C ALA A 56 -0.43 17.05 -16.40
N LEU A 57 0.41 17.92 -15.83
CA LEU A 57 -0.01 18.93 -14.84
C LEU A 57 -0.98 19.95 -15.46
N ALA A 58 -0.76 20.38 -16.71
CA ALA A 58 -1.68 21.26 -17.41
C ALA A 58 -3.07 20.64 -17.58
N CYS A 59 -3.14 19.34 -17.92
CA CYS A 59 -4.42 18.61 -17.99
C CYS A 59 -5.10 18.55 -16.62
N LEU A 60 -4.39 18.14 -15.56
CA LEU A 60 -4.94 18.07 -14.21
C LEU A 60 -5.41 19.44 -13.68
N ALA A 61 -4.64 20.50 -13.93
CA ALA A 61 -4.97 21.86 -13.49
C ALA A 61 -6.16 22.46 -14.25
N SER A 62 -6.50 21.94 -15.44
CA SER A 62 -7.66 22.39 -16.22
C SER A 62 -9.00 21.82 -15.73
N VAL A 63 -8.97 20.89 -14.77
CA VAL A 63 -10.18 20.28 -14.21
C VAL A 63 -10.91 21.32 -13.33
N PRO A 64 -12.19 21.62 -13.64
CA PRO A 64 -12.93 22.62 -12.89
C PRO A 64 -13.28 22.12 -11.49
N LEU A 65 -13.25 23.01 -10.50
CA LEU A 65 -13.71 22.73 -9.14
C LEU A 65 -15.23 22.47 -9.14
N ASN A 66 -15.66 21.42 -8.45
CA ASN A 66 -17.08 21.11 -8.26
C ASN A 66 -17.45 21.30 -6.78
N LEU A 67 -17.72 22.55 -6.40
CA LEU A 67 -17.91 22.97 -5.02
C LEU A 67 -18.89 22.08 -4.23
N ASP A 68 -20.07 21.80 -4.80
CA ASP A 68 -21.11 21.04 -4.11
C ASP A 68 -20.69 19.58 -3.88
N LYS A 69 -20.07 18.96 -4.89
CA LYS A 69 -19.60 17.57 -4.80
C LYS A 69 -18.36 17.43 -3.90
N ASP A 70 -17.48 18.41 -3.89
CA ASP A 70 -16.30 18.41 -3.02
C ASP A 70 -16.70 18.60 -1.55
N ILE A 71 -17.70 19.43 -1.26
CA ILE A 71 -18.29 19.54 0.09
C ILE A 71 -18.94 18.22 0.49
N GLU A 72 -19.74 17.61 -0.39
CA GLU A 72 -20.37 16.32 -0.16
C GLU A 72 -19.34 15.21 0.09
N LEU A 73 -18.23 15.23 -0.65
CA LEU A 73 -17.11 14.30 -0.45
C LEU A 73 -16.54 14.42 0.96
N ILE A 74 -16.22 15.63 1.42
CA ILE A 74 -15.70 15.84 2.77
C ILE A 74 -16.69 15.34 3.83
N ASP A 75 -17.98 15.65 3.69
CA ASP A 75 -19.02 15.17 4.61
C ASP A 75 -19.15 13.65 4.60
N SER A 76 -18.90 13.02 3.47
CA SER A 76 -18.91 11.57 3.33
C SER A 76 -17.66 10.90 3.93
N LEU A 77 -16.49 11.56 3.87
CA LEU A 77 -15.22 11.03 4.38
C LEU A 77 -15.13 11.06 5.91
N ILE A 78 -15.65 12.11 6.56
CA ILE A 78 -15.53 12.29 8.02
C ILE A 78 -16.01 11.06 8.79
N PRO A 79 -17.20 10.47 8.55
CA PRO A 79 -17.66 9.29 9.27
C PRO A 79 -16.78 8.04 9.07
N TYR A 80 -16.08 7.91 7.92
CA TYR A 80 -15.09 6.86 7.71
C TYR A 80 -13.81 7.11 8.50
N VAL A 81 -13.35 8.36 8.52
CA VAL A 81 -12.18 8.79 9.31
C VAL A 81 -12.40 8.55 10.79
N GLU A 82 -13.61 8.74 11.29
CA GLU A 82 -13.98 8.47 12.68
C GLU A 82 -13.79 7.02 13.11
N GLN A 83 -13.65 6.08 12.16
CA GLN A 83 -13.35 4.68 12.47
C GLN A 83 -11.86 4.45 12.79
N GLN A 84 -10.97 5.42 12.50
CA GLN A 84 -9.53 5.29 12.76
C GLN A 84 -9.24 5.21 14.26
N SER A 85 -8.57 4.14 14.68
CA SER A 85 -8.36 3.82 16.10
C SER A 85 -7.33 4.71 16.80
N THR A 86 -6.57 5.53 16.06
CA THR A 86 -5.48 6.36 16.60
C THR A 86 -5.79 7.86 16.65
N LEU A 87 -7.02 8.30 16.39
CA LEU A 87 -7.36 9.73 16.27
C LEU A 87 -6.99 10.55 17.51
N GLY A 88 -7.30 10.07 18.73
CA GLY A 88 -6.96 10.75 19.96
C GLY A 88 -5.45 10.86 20.18
N TYR A 89 -4.69 9.82 19.77
CA TYR A 89 -3.22 9.85 19.82
C TYR A 89 -2.61 10.76 18.75
N LEU A 90 -3.24 10.90 17.58
CA LEU A 90 -2.79 11.83 16.54
C LEU A 90 -2.97 13.28 16.99
N LYS A 91 -4.09 13.59 17.66
CA LYS A 91 -4.37 14.91 18.18
C LYS A 91 -3.52 15.26 19.40
N ASN A 92 -3.31 14.30 20.31
CA ASN A 92 -2.52 14.43 21.52
C ASN A 92 -1.45 13.32 21.59
N PRO A 93 -0.38 13.40 20.79
CA PRO A 93 0.64 12.36 20.73
C PRO A 93 1.40 12.25 22.06
N PRO A 94 1.97 11.08 22.37
CA PRO A 94 2.83 10.89 23.54
C PRO A 94 4.17 11.63 23.37
N ASP A 95 4.84 11.87 24.50
CA ASP A 95 6.19 12.44 24.50
C ASP A 95 7.15 11.60 23.64
N GLY A 96 8.00 12.29 22.89
CA GLY A 96 8.95 11.65 21.98
C GLY A 96 8.39 11.21 20.62
N TYR A 97 7.11 11.47 20.36
CA TYR A 97 6.55 11.25 19.02
C TYR A 97 7.24 12.15 17.98
N LEU A 98 7.54 11.58 16.81
CA LEU A 98 8.45 12.19 15.83
C LEU A 98 7.80 13.30 14.98
N PHE A 99 6.47 13.33 14.91
CA PHE A 99 5.73 14.26 14.08
C PHE A 99 4.85 15.20 14.93
N PRO A 100 4.46 16.36 14.42
CA PRO A 100 3.56 17.26 15.12
C PRO A 100 2.17 16.62 15.33
N PRO A 101 1.41 17.09 16.36
CA PRO A 101 0.01 16.71 16.51
C PRO A 101 -0.82 17.07 15.29
N ILE A 102 -1.82 16.25 14.95
CA ILE A 102 -2.78 16.53 13.89
C ILE A 102 -4.21 16.27 14.34
N ASP A 103 -5.09 17.26 14.20
CA ASP A 103 -6.54 17.12 14.28
C ASP A 103 -7.09 16.86 12.86
N LEU A 104 -7.13 15.58 12.46
CA LEU A 104 -7.54 15.20 11.12
C LEU A 104 -8.98 15.62 10.80
N ILE A 105 -9.92 15.41 11.74
CA ILE A 105 -11.33 15.79 11.54
C ILE A 105 -11.47 17.31 11.49
N GLY A 106 -10.78 18.03 12.36
CA GLY A 106 -10.72 19.49 12.34
C GLY A 106 -10.16 20.02 11.03
N GLY A 107 -9.08 19.42 10.53
CA GLY A 107 -8.48 19.78 9.24
C GLY A 107 -9.40 19.53 8.06
N LEU A 108 -10.12 18.40 8.01
CA LEU A 108 -11.13 18.15 6.97
C LEU A 108 -12.25 19.21 6.99
N LYS A 109 -12.70 19.63 8.20
CA LYS A 109 -13.66 20.73 8.34
C LYS A 109 -13.09 22.06 7.85
N GLN A 110 -11.82 22.36 8.11
CA GLN A 110 -11.15 23.56 7.58
C GLN A 110 -11.06 23.55 6.05
N ILE A 111 -10.74 22.42 5.43
CA ILE A 111 -10.76 22.24 3.96
C ILE A 111 -12.17 22.54 3.42
N LYS A 112 -13.21 22.04 4.09
CA LYS A 112 -14.61 22.31 3.73
C LYS A 112 -14.96 23.81 3.81
N GLU A 113 -14.55 24.50 4.85
CA GLU A 113 -14.77 25.95 4.97
C GLU A 113 -13.99 26.74 3.90
N LYS A 114 -12.77 26.31 3.58
CA LYS A 114 -11.97 26.89 2.51
C LYS A 114 -12.63 26.71 1.14
N LEU A 115 -13.27 25.56 0.87
CA LEU A 115 -14.10 25.33 -0.32
C LEU A 115 -15.23 26.36 -0.39
N ARG A 116 -16.01 26.53 0.70
CA ARG A 116 -17.11 27.48 0.78
C ARG A 116 -16.69 28.93 0.56
N ALA A 117 -15.50 29.28 1.01
CA ALA A 117 -14.90 30.60 0.85
C ALA A 117 -14.28 30.84 -0.55
N GLY A 118 -14.33 29.85 -1.47
CA GLY A 118 -13.71 29.97 -2.80
C GLY A 118 -12.18 29.97 -2.74
N GLY A 119 -11.57 29.32 -1.75
CA GLY A 119 -10.14 29.34 -1.49
C GLY A 119 -9.30 28.40 -2.37
N TYR A 120 -9.91 27.72 -3.36
CA TYR A 120 -9.20 26.86 -4.33
C TYR A 120 -9.38 27.38 -5.75
N LYS A 121 -8.31 27.35 -6.54
CA LYS A 121 -8.31 27.79 -7.94
C LYS A 121 -8.69 26.68 -8.91
N SER A 122 -8.47 25.42 -8.55
CA SER A 122 -8.73 24.24 -9.38
C SER A 122 -9.07 23.02 -8.53
N GLN A 123 -9.64 22.00 -9.16
CA GLN A 123 -9.84 20.69 -8.54
C GLN A 123 -8.52 20.06 -8.09
N LEU A 124 -7.42 20.31 -8.82
CA LEU A 124 -6.10 19.82 -8.45
C LEU A 124 -5.62 20.39 -7.12
N ASP A 125 -5.82 21.69 -6.86
CA ASP A 125 -5.41 22.32 -5.59
C ASP A 125 -6.16 21.72 -4.40
N PHE A 126 -7.46 21.50 -4.55
CA PHE A 126 -8.28 20.83 -3.54
C PHE A 126 -7.84 19.37 -3.31
N ALA A 127 -7.71 18.59 -4.40
CA ALA A 127 -7.29 17.19 -4.33
C ALA A 127 -5.91 17.04 -3.66
N TRP A 128 -5.01 17.96 -3.92
CA TRP A 128 -3.68 18.00 -3.32
C TRP A 128 -3.74 18.22 -1.80
N GLU A 129 -4.47 19.22 -1.35
CA GLU A 129 -4.59 19.53 0.08
C GLU A 129 -5.31 18.41 0.82
N LEU A 130 -6.34 17.83 0.20
CA LEU A 130 -7.03 16.66 0.75
C LEU A 130 -6.10 15.45 0.87
N ASN A 131 -5.28 15.15 -0.12
CA ASN A 131 -4.29 14.07 -0.03
C ASN A 131 -3.22 14.37 1.02
N ALA A 132 -2.76 15.62 1.10
CA ALA A 132 -1.72 16.03 2.04
C ALA A 132 -2.13 15.84 3.51
N ILE A 133 -3.37 16.15 3.89
CA ILE A 133 -3.84 15.96 5.27
C ILE A 133 -3.91 14.48 5.65
N TYR A 134 -4.25 13.58 4.71
CA TYR A 134 -4.21 12.14 4.94
C TYR A 134 -2.77 11.63 5.14
N ASN A 135 -1.80 12.14 4.36
CA ASN A 135 -0.40 11.77 4.51
C ASN A 135 0.18 12.20 5.88
N GLN A 136 -0.29 13.32 6.45
CA GLN A 136 0.14 13.81 7.77
C GLN A 136 -0.32 12.93 8.94
N VAL A 137 -1.20 11.96 8.71
CA VAL A 137 -1.50 10.90 9.69
C VAL A 137 -0.27 10.02 9.93
N TYR A 138 0.66 9.96 8.97
CA TYR A 138 1.87 9.16 9.02
C TYR A 138 1.58 7.70 9.40
N ASP A 139 0.65 7.08 8.69
CA ASP A 139 0.31 5.68 8.80
C ASP A 139 0.10 5.10 7.41
N GLY A 140 0.99 4.23 6.97
CA GLY A 140 0.90 3.60 5.65
C GLY A 140 -0.36 2.73 5.43
N HIS A 141 -1.15 2.49 6.47
CA HIS A 141 -2.46 1.84 6.39
C HIS A 141 -3.61 2.84 6.22
N PHE A 142 -3.37 4.13 6.45
CA PHE A 142 -4.39 5.17 6.36
C PHE A 142 -4.15 6.01 5.11
N ASP A 143 -4.81 5.66 4.02
CA ASP A 143 -4.64 6.28 2.72
C ASP A 143 -6.00 6.64 2.11
N TYR A 144 -6.11 7.87 1.64
CA TYR A 144 -7.16 8.31 0.74
C TYR A 144 -6.53 9.11 -0.40
N ARG A 145 -6.74 8.63 -1.61
CA ARG A 145 -6.22 9.31 -2.81
C ARG A 145 -7.36 9.78 -3.68
N PRO A 146 -7.53 11.09 -3.85
CA PRO A 146 -8.50 11.63 -4.82
C PRO A 146 -8.28 11.02 -6.21
N ALA A 147 -9.36 10.74 -6.91
CA ALA A 147 -9.31 10.06 -8.21
C ALA A 147 -8.45 10.82 -9.23
N LEU A 148 -8.53 12.15 -9.23
CA LEU A 148 -7.72 13.01 -10.09
C LEU A 148 -6.21 12.75 -9.95
N LEU A 149 -5.73 12.49 -8.72
CA LEU A 149 -4.31 12.20 -8.45
C LEU A 149 -3.88 10.78 -8.87
N THR A 150 -4.80 9.97 -9.38
CA THR A 150 -4.49 8.62 -9.90
C THR A 150 -4.34 8.57 -11.42
N VAL A 151 -4.63 9.68 -12.12
CA VAL A 151 -4.63 9.73 -13.59
C VAL A 151 -3.21 9.63 -14.15
N PHE A 152 -2.25 10.29 -13.52
CA PHE A 152 -0.85 10.24 -13.91
C PHE A 152 0.03 9.84 -12.72
N GLY A 153 1.07 9.04 -13.00
CA GLY A 153 2.17 8.79 -12.09
C GLY A 153 3.38 9.64 -12.47
N PHE A 154 3.99 10.35 -11.51
CA PHE A 154 5.17 11.17 -11.76
C PHE A 154 6.44 10.43 -11.37
N GLN A 155 7.48 10.50 -12.20
CA GLN A 155 8.68 9.70 -12.06
C GLN A 155 9.92 10.47 -12.51
N VAL A 156 10.96 10.45 -11.68
CA VAL A 156 12.31 10.87 -12.11
C VAL A 156 12.97 9.80 -12.96
N SER A 157 13.84 10.19 -13.88
CA SER A 157 14.52 9.22 -14.77
C SER A 157 15.72 8.54 -14.10
N ARG A 158 16.16 9.03 -12.95
CA ARG A 158 17.35 8.52 -12.25
C ARG A 158 16.98 7.87 -10.93
N SER A 159 17.40 6.63 -10.76
CA SER A 159 17.32 5.94 -9.46
C SER A 159 18.54 6.27 -8.63
N LEU A 160 18.31 6.55 -7.35
CA LEU A 160 19.35 6.84 -6.39
C LEU A 160 19.56 5.67 -5.43
N VAL A 161 20.75 5.61 -4.87
CA VAL A 161 21.12 4.68 -3.81
C VAL A 161 21.89 5.41 -2.72
N SER A 162 21.63 5.07 -1.47
CA SER A 162 22.34 5.57 -0.30
C SER A 162 23.39 4.52 0.11
N VAL A 163 24.67 4.90 0.15
CA VAL A 163 25.78 3.98 0.35
C VAL A 163 26.70 4.48 1.46
N SER A 164 26.89 3.68 2.50
CA SER A 164 28.01 3.80 3.44
C SER A 164 29.12 2.89 2.95
N LYS A 165 30.36 3.39 2.90
CA LYS A 165 31.50 2.66 2.37
C LYS A 165 31.92 1.50 3.28
N ASP A 166 31.79 1.68 4.58
CA ASP A 166 32.24 0.72 5.61
C ASP A 166 31.11 0.32 6.60
N GLY A 167 29.88 0.84 6.38
CA GLY A 167 28.74 0.64 7.26
C GLY A 167 28.76 1.50 8.53
N ILE A 168 29.77 2.35 8.73
CA ILE A 168 29.98 3.18 9.92
C ILE A 168 29.94 4.67 9.57
N GLU A 169 30.57 5.05 8.45
CA GLU A 169 30.48 6.42 7.94
C GLU A 169 29.05 6.77 7.51
N LEU A 170 28.69 8.05 7.61
CA LEU A 170 27.40 8.53 7.12
C LEU A 170 27.26 8.25 5.62
N PRO A 171 26.10 7.71 5.19
CA PRO A 171 25.92 7.33 3.80
C PRO A 171 25.90 8.54 2.87
N LYS A 172 26.40 8.33 1.66
CA LYS A 172 26.41 9.25 0.54
C LYS A 172 25.44 8.77 -0.54
N VAL A 173 24.92 9.72 -1.31
CA VAL A 173 23.94 9.43 -2.36
C VAL A 173 24.63 9.31 -3.72
N TYR A 174 24.37 8.22 -4.41
CA TYR A 174 24.90 7.93 -5.75
C TYR A 174 23.79 7.63 -6.74
N ASP A 175 24.08 7.88 -8.01
CA ASP A 175 23.26 7.42 -9.12
C ASP A 175 23.49 5.92 -9.36
N VAL A 176 22.43 5.13 -9.42
CA VAL A 176 22.49 3.67 -9.66
C VAL A 176 23.21 3.34 -10.96
N GLU A 177 23.01 4.14 -12.03
CA GLU A 177 23.67 3.91 -13.31
C GLU A 177 25.18 4.11 -13.26
N ASP A 178 25.65 5.03 -12.43
CA ASP A 178 27.09 5.24 -12.26
C ASP A 178 27.73 4.07 -11.49
N LEU A 179 27.04 3.49 -10.49
CA LEU A 179 27.50 2.24 -9.85
C LEU A 179 27.47 1.04 -10.81
N ARG A 180 26.49 0.97 -11.69
CA ARG A 180 26.44 -0.06 -12.75
C ARG A 180 27.59 0.07 -13.74
N LYS A 181 28.04 1.30 -14.06
CA LYS A 181 29.23 1.55 -14.90
C LYS A 181 30.50 1.12 -14.18
N GLN A 182 30.64 1.43 -12.90
CA GLN A 182 31.77 0.97 -12.09
C GLN A 182 31.89 -0.56 -12.07
N ALA A 183 30.75 -1.25 -11.92
CA ALA A 183 30.73 -2.72 -11.93
C ALA A 183 31.22 -3.31 -13.27
N LYS A 184 31.07 -2.56 -14.38
CA LYS A 184 31.51 -2.97 -15.73
C LYS A 184 32.92 -2.48 -16.08
N SER A 185 33.42 -1.43 -15.45
CA SER A 185 34.72 -0.80 -15.74
C SER A 185 35.40 -0.32 -14.49
N LYS A 186 36.51 -0.95 -14.12
CA LYS A 186 37.32 -0.57 -12.95
C LYS A 186 37.93 0.83 -13.04
N HIS A 187 37.93 1.44 -14.24
CA HIS A 187 38.45 2.80 -14.48
C HIS A 187 37.40 3.90 -14.27
N PHE A 188 36.14 3.52 -14.05
CA PHE A 188 35.08 4.47 -13.77
C PHE A 188 34.84 4.59 -12.28
N GLU A 189 35.02 5.81 -11.75
CA GLU A 189 34.68 6.10 -10.35
C GLU A 189 33.37 6.89 -10.29
N PRO A 190 32.36 6.39 -9.58
CA PRO A 190 31.11 7.09 -9.39
C PRO A 190 31.32 8.29 -8.47
N SER A 191 30.68 9.39 -8.79
CA SER A 191 30.72 10.60 -7.96
C SER A 191 29.43 10.77 -7.19
N GLU A 192 29.57 11.20 -5.92
CA GLU A 192 28.44 11.53 -5.03
C GLU A 192 27.56 12.62 -5.64
N VAL A 193 26.24 12.48 -5.57
CA VAL A 193 25.28 13.54 -5.87
C VAL A 193 25.21 14.47 -4.68
N VAL A 194 25.55 15.76 -4.86
CA VAL A 194 25.59 16.75 -3.77
C VAL A 194 24.41 17.71 -3.77
N SER A 195 23.75 17.91 -4.91
CA SER A 195 22.51 18.70 -4.97
C SER A 195 21.63 18.30 -6.16
N ILE A 196 20.32 18.55 -6.02
CA ILE A 196 19.31 18.44 -7.07
C ILE A 196 18.51 19.75 -7.09
N ASP A 197 18.35 20.33 -8.28
CA ASP A 197 17.61 21.57 -8.51
C ASP A 197 18.01 22.75 -7.60
N GLY A 198 19.30 22.77 -7.23
CA GLY A 198 19.90 23.82 -6.39
C GLY A 198 19.81 23.57 -4.89
N LEU A 199 19.05 22.57 -4.42
CA LEU A 199 18.97 22.19 -3.02
C LEU A 199 20.03 21.13 -2.67
N ALA A 200 20.60 21.19 -1.47
CA ALA A 200 21.49 20.15 -0.96
C ALA A 200 20.76 18.79 -0.99
N ILE A 201 21.47 17.72 -1.38
CA ILE A 201 20.86 16.41 -1.64
C ILE A 201 20.04 15.88 -0.47
N VAL A 202 20.52 16.01 0.76
CA VAL A 202 19.82 15.52 1.96
C VAL A 202 18.55 16.32 2.20
N GLU A 203 18.60 17.65 2.05
CA GLU A 203 17.45 18.54 2.19
C GLU A 203 16.40 18.23 1.12
N TYR A 204 16.80 18.15 -0.17
CA TYR A 204 15.91 17.79 -1.26
C TYR A 204 15.19 16.46 -1.01
N LEU A 205 15.94 15.42 -0.63
CA LEU A 205 15.36 14.11 -0.38
C LEU A 205 14.46 14.07 0.86
N GLN A 206 14.76 14.84 1.91
CA GLN A 206 13.88 14.95 3.07
C GLN A 206 12.56 15.64 2.72
N ILE A 207 12.56 16.67 1.88
CA ILE A 207 11.33 17.32 1.39
C ILE A 207 10.49 16.33 0.58
N VAL A 208 11.11 15.56 -0.31
CA VAL A 208 10.41 14.51 -1.07
C VAL A 208 9.87 13.41 -0.16
N ALA A 209 10.67 12.97 0.82
CA ALA A 209 10.30 11.92 1.79
C ALA A 209 9.08 12.31 2.63
N ALA A 210 8.97 13.59 3.01
CA ALA A 210 7.87 14.11 3.84
C ALA A 210 6.47 13.96 3.20
N ASN A 211 6.38 13.74 1.89
CA ASN A 211 5.13 13.41 1.21
C ASN A 211 4.68 11.95 1.41
N SER A 212 5.47 11.14 2.10
CA SER A 212 5.14 9.75 2.40
C SER A 212 4.28 9.62 3.65
N ALA A 213 3.27 8.75 3.59
CA ALA A 213 2.44 8.42 4.76
C ALA A 213 3.10 7.44 5.74
N LEU A 214 4.38 7.05 5.55
CA LEU A 214 5.06 6.15 6.47
C LEU A 214 5.26 6.81 7.84
N GLN A 215 5.22 6.00 8.91
CA GLN A 215 5.22 6.52 10.29
C GLN A 215 6.59 6.95 10.82
N ASP A 216 7.67 6.72 10.10
CA ASP A 216 9.03 7.01 10.56
C ASP A 216 9.82 7.76 9.49
N PRO A 217 10.52 8.88 9.84
CA PRO A 217 11.27 9.67 8.87
C PRO A 217 12.44 8.92 8.20
N ASP A 218 13.06 7.95 8.88
CA ASP A 218 14.13 7.15 8.29
C ASP A 218 13.58 6.12 7.31
N ALA A 219 12.42 5.55 7.62
CA ALA A 219 11.69 4.69 6.68
C ALA A 219 11.23 5.49 5.44
N GLN A 220 10.72 6.71 5.63
CA GLN A 220 10.37 7.62 4.53
C GLN A 220 11.57 7.90 3.63
N TYR A 221 12.72 8.24 4.22
CA TYR A 221 13.95 8.51 3.50
C TYR A 221 14.47 7.28 2.75
N ASN A 222 14.55 6.12 3.40
CA ASN A 222 14.97 4.87 2.78
C ASN A 222 14.05 4.44 1.63
N ASN A 223 12.77 4.77 1.72
CA ASN A 223 11.80 4.44 0.69
C ASN A 223 12.07 5.15 -0.65
N LEU A 224 12.92 6.17 -0.69
CA LEU A 224 13.33 6.87 -1.91
C LEU A 224 14.40 6.12 -2.71
N PHE A 225 15.12 5.18 -2.11
CA PHE A 225 16.28 4.55 -2.71
C PHE A 225 16.02 3.16 -3.26
N SER A 226 16.79 2.81 -4.28
CA SER A 226 16.90 1.43 -4.74
C SER A 226 17.74 0.63 -3.75
N SER A 227 17.34 -0.61 -3.51
CA SER A 227 18.11 -1.58 -2.73
C SER A 227 18.00 -2.97 -3.37
N PRO A 228 18.88 -3.94 -3.05
CA PRO A 228 18.73 -5.31 -3.51
C PRO A 228 17.35 -5.90 -3.17
N ALA A 229 16.83 -5.61 -1.98
CA ALA A 229 15.52 -6.10 -1.55
C ALA A 229 14.36 -5.49 -2.38
N THR A 230 14.41 -4.19 -2.71
CA THR A 230 13.38 -3.56 -3.56
C THR A 230 13.44 -4.08 -4.99
N LEU A 231 14.63 -4.33 -5.53
CA LEU A 231 14.81 -4.94 -6.85
C LEU A 231 14.31 -6.38 -6.87
N ALA A 232 14.55 -7.15 -5.82
CA ALA A 232 14.06 -8.51 -5.65
C ALA A 232 12.53 -8.60 -5.71
N ARG A 233 11.83 -7.58 -5.19
CA ARG A 233 10.37 -7.47 -5.30
C ARG A 233 9.86 -7.10 -6.69
N GLY A 234 10.74 -6.84 -7.64
CA GLY A 234 10.40 -6.40 -8.99
C GLY A 234 10.17 -4.90 -9.11
N GLY A 235 10.62 -4.11 -8.12
CA GLY A 235 10.56 -2.66 -8.12
C GLY A 235 11.95 -2.03 -8.24
N GLY A 236 12.23 -1.25 -9.30
CA GLY A 236 13.24 -0.21 -9.21
C GLY A 236 12.59 1.00 -8.54
N ARG A 237 13.17 1.52 -7.48
CA ARG A 237 12.62 2.76 -6.91
C ARG A 237 13.19 3.94 -7.67
N TYR A 238 12.33 4.55 -8.42
CA TYR A 238 12.47 5.92 -8.82
C TYR A 238 11.94 6.73 -7.63
N PHE A 239 12.68 7.66 -7.09
CA PHE A 239 12.31 8.33 -5.84
C PHE A 239 11.05 9.21 -5.98
N THR A 240 9.95 8.59 -6.25
CA THR A 240 8.64 9.15 -5.99
C THR A 240 8.10 8.36 -4.82
N SER A 241 8.10 8.95 -3.65
CA SER A 241 7.33 8.43 -2.52
C SER A 241 5.91 8.18 -3.00
N GLY A 242 5.18 7.25 -2.45
CA GLY A 242 3.82 6.91 -2.88
C GLY A 242 2.78 8.05 -2.83
N GLY A 243 3.21 9.30 -2.61
CA GLY A 243 2.43 10.52 -2.71
C GLY A 243 2.55 11.21 -4.06
N TYR A 244 1.61 12.10 -4.36
CA TYR A 244 1.68 12.97 -5.52
C TYR A 244 2.82 13.98 -5.34
N VAL A 245 3.76 14.01 -6.28
CA VAL A 245 4.88 14.97 -6.30
C VAL A 245 4.87 15.65 -7.66
N GLU A 246 4.70 16.98 -7.66
CA GLU A 246 4.93 17.76 -8.88
C GLU A 246 6.42 17.69 -9.24
N LEU A 247 6.73 17.37 -10.48
CA LEU A 247 8.10 17.34 -10.99
C LEU A 247 8.24 18.35 -12.13
N PRO A 248 9.39 19.04 -12.24
CA PRO A 248 9.73 19.81 -13.45
C PRO A 248 9.96 18.86 -14.62
N ASP A 249 9.98 19.37 -15.85
CA ASP A 249 10.30 18.55 -17.02
C ASP A 249 11.73 17.99 -16.96
N PHE A 250 12.65 18.70 -16.30
CA PHE A 250 14.04 18.30 -16.10
C PHE A 250 14.49 18.63 -14.70
N SER A 251 15.27 17.74 -14.10
CA SER A 251 15.99 17.99 -12.85
C SER A 251 17.49 18.11 -13.09
N VAL A 252 18.13 19.05 -12.41
CA VAL A 252 19.56 19.37 -12.53
C VAL A 252 20.31 18.79 -11.34
N TYR A 253 21.22 17.86 -11.63
CA TYR A 253 22.05 17.15 -10.64
C TYR A 253 23.46 17.71 -10.65
N LYS A 254 23.98 18.07 -9.48
CA LYS A 254 25.39 18.44 -9.28
C LYS A 254 26.09 17.32 -8.52
N TYR A 255 27.27 16.97 -8.99
CA TYR A 255 28.10 15.92 -8.41
C TYR A 255 29.32 16.49 -7.69
N ALA A 256 29.87 15.75 -6.73
CA ALA A 256 31.02 16.15 -5.93
C ALA A 256 32.29 16.45 -6.77
N ASN A 257 32.43 15.78 -7.94
CA ASN A 257 33.52 16.05 -8.89
C ASN A 257 33.31 17.33 -9.72
N GLY A 258 32.31 18.15 -9.39
CA GLY A 258 32.00 19.41 -10.07
C GLY A 258 31.14 19.27 -11.32
N SER A 259 30.90 18.06 -11.82
CA SER A 259 30.03 17.89 -12.99
C SER A 259 28.55 18.21 -12.70
N VAL A 260 27.89 18.79 -13.70
CA VAL A 260 26.46 19.12 -13.66
C VAL A 260 25.78 18.42 -14.83
N LYS A 261 24.67 17.73 -14.55
CA LYS A 261 23.90 17.00 -15.57
C LYS A 261 22.43 17.31 -15.39
N SER A 262 21.71 17.45 -16.51
CA SER A 262 20.27 17.61 -16.54
C SER A 262 19.62 16.32 -17.03
N PHE A 263 18.59 15.85 -16.34
CA PHE A 263 17.88 14.63 -16.68
C PHE A 263 16.37 14.90 -16.82
N PRO A 264 15.70 14.31 -17.84
CA PRO A 264 14.27 14.46 -17.99
C PRO A 264 13.52 13.76 -16.87
N ASN A 265 12.39 14.33 -16.45
CA ASN A 265 11.40 13.66 -15.63
C ASN A 265 10.19 13.27 -16.50
N TYR A 266 9.35 12.39 -16.00
CA TYR A 266 8.24 11.85 -16.74
C TYR A 266 6.95 11.88 -15.93
N ALA A 267 5.83 12.14 -16.61
CA ALA A 267 4.52 11.69 -16.20
C ALA A 267 4.15 10.45 -17.03
N ILE A 268 3.55 9.47 -16.38
CA ILE A 268 3.14 8.20 -16.98
C ILE A 268 1.64 8.09 -16.82
N LEU A 269 0.93 7.89 -17.91
CA LEU A 269 -0.51 7.69 -17.89
C LEU A 269 -0.86 6.39 -17.15
N GLN A 270 -1.73 6.49 -16.15
CA GLN A 270 -2.19 5.38 -15.31
C GLN A 270 -3.64 4.99 -15.57
N GLN A 271 -4.40 5.87 -16.22
CA GLN A 271 -5.82 5.71 -16.50
C GLN A 271 -6.09 5.91 -17.99
N ASP A 272 -7.22 5.43 -18.48
CA ASP A 272 -7.61 5.60 -19.88
C ASP A 272 -8.06 7.06 -20.14
N LEU A 273 -7.46 7.73 -21.13
CA LEU A 273 -7.85 9.05 -21.61
C LEU A 273 -8.62 9.01 -22.95
N THR A 274 -9.08 7.84 -23.40
CA THR A 274 -9.93 7.75 -24.58
C THR A 274 -11.15 8.67 -24.42
N ASP A 275 -11.45 9.46 -25.44
CA ASP A 275 -12.54 10.45 -25.46
C ASP A 275 -12.41 11.63 -24.48
N ILE A 276 -11.25 11.81 -23.84
CA ILE A 276 -10.96 12.95 -22.96
C ILE A 276 -10.26 14.04 -23.76
N GLU A 277 -10.95 15.17 -23.97
CA GLU A 277 -10.43 16.31 -24.71
C GLU A 277 -10.00 17.46 -23.78
N ASN A 278 -10.70 17.64 -22.67
CA ASN A 278 -10.51 18.76 -21.75
C ASN A 278 -10.66 18.35 -20.27
N GLY A 279 -10.41 19.26 -19.34
CA GLY A 279 -10.51 19.02 -17.91
C GLY A 279 -11.92 18.68 -17.43
N ARG A 280 -12.97 19.16 -18.13
CA ARG A 280 -14.34 18.80 -17.79
C ARG A 280 -14.65 17.33 -18.12
N ASP A 281 -14.16 16.84 -19.27
CA ASP A 281 -14.30 15.43 -19.63
C ASP A 281 -13.59 14.55 -18.62
N LEU A 282 -12.38 14.97 -18.20
CA LEU A 282 -11.61 14.27 -17.17
C LEU A 282 -12.36 14.22 -15.83
N HIS A 283 -12.97 15.34 -15.40
CA HIS A 283 -13.80 15.40 -14.21
C HIS A 283 -14.98 14.42 -14.29
N LEU A 284 -15.72 14.44 -15.39
CA LEU A 284 -16.85 13.54 -15.61
C LEU A 284 -16.44 12.07 -15.66
N ALA A 285 -15.24 11.78 -16.18
CA ALA A 285 -14.75 10.41 -16.30
C ALA A 285 -14.31 9.81 -14.97
N TYR A 286 -13.68 10.58 -14.08
CA TYR A 286 -12.99 10.02 -12.92
C TYR A 286 -13.51 10.50 -11.57
N GLU A 287 -14.12 11.70 -11.49
CA GLU A 287 -14.57 12.24 -10.22
C GLU A 287 -16.08 12.11 -10.00
N ILE A 288 -16.85 11.85 -11.06
CA ILE A 288 -18.29 11.65 -10.97
C ILE A 288 -18.62 10.15 -11.04
N PRO A 289 -19.43 9.61 -10.12
CA PRO A 289 -19.89 8.22 -10.16
C PRO A 289 -20.64 7.88 -11.47
N ALA A 290 -20.45 6.67 -11.98
CA ALA A 290 -20.99 6.25 -13.28
C ALA A 290 -22.52 6.46 -13.47
N PRO A 291 -23.41 6.28 -12.49
CA PRO A 291 -24.83 6.60 -12.62
C PRO A 291 -25.09 8.09 -12.83
N GLU A 292 -24.38 8.96 -12.12
CA GLU A 292 -24.51 10.41 -12.21
C GLU A 292 -23.93 10.95 -13.52
N ARG A 293 -22.86 10.33 -14.05
CA ARG A 293 -22.28 10.67 -15.36
C ARG A 293 -23.32 10.62 -16.47
N ARG A 294 -24.17 9.58 -16.50
CA ARG A 294 -25.24 9.44 -17.50
C ARG A 294 -26.27 10.57 -17.39
N ALA A 295 -26.64 10.96 -16.17
CA ALA A 295 -27.59 12.05 -15.94
C ALA A 295 -27.03 13.41 -16.40
N VAL A 296 -25.76 13.70 -16.09
CA VAL A 296 -25.08 14.94 -16.50
C VAL A 296 -24.92 14.97 -18.03
N SER A 297 -24.50 13.90 -18.66
CA SER A 297 -24.34 13.79 -20.11
C SER A 297 -25.68 13.99 -20.82
N SER A 298 -26.77 13.38 -20.34
CA SER A 298 -28.11 13.55 -20.90
C SER A 298 -28.65 14.97 -20.74
N SER A 299 -28.42 15.62 -19.60
CA SER A 299 -28.84 17.02 -19.38
C SER A 299 -28.08 18.02 -20.25
N LEU A 300 -26.83 17.74 -20.57
CA LEU A 300 -26.01 18.56 -21.48
C LEU A 300 -26.44 18.40 -22.92
N SER A 301 -26.79 17.19 -23.36
CA SER A 301 -27.31 16.96 -24.72
C SER A 301 -28.66 17.64 -24.92
N VAL A 302 -29.55 17.65 -23.93
CA VAL A 302 -30.83 18.38 -23.97
C VAL A 302 -30.62 19.89 -24.02
N LYS A 303 -29.66 20.45 -23.30
CA LYS A 303 -29.34 21.90 -23.38
C LYS A 303 -28.68 22.28 -24.71
N ALA A 304 -27.84 21.44 -25.29
CA ALA A 304 -27.24 21.65 -26.59
C ALA A 304 -28.32 21.63 -27.72
N THR A 305 -29.28 20.70 -27.65
CA THR A 305 -30.38 20.60 -28.59
C THR A 305 -31.36 21.78 -28.45
N ALA A 306 -31.59 22.29 -27.23
CA ALA A 306 -32.45 23.47 -27.01
C ALA A 306 -31.80 24.80 -27.46
N ALA A 307 -30.47 24.88 -27.48
CA ALA A 307 -29.74 26.06 -27.98
C ALA A 307 -29.66 26.13 -29.51
N THR A 308 -29.91 25.02 -30.23
CA THR A 308 -29.82 24.95 -31.70
C THR A 308 -31.18 25.15 -32.39
N THR A 309 -32.31 25.28 -31.64
CA THR A 309 -33.66 25.35 -32.20
C THR A 309 -34.22 26.77 -32.30
N SER A 310 -33.40 27.81 -32.31
CA SER A 310 -33.85 29.19 -32.56
C SER A 310 -33.09 29.84 -33.72
N THR A 311 -33.25 29.33 -34.93
CA THR A 311 -33.20 30.11 -36.18
C THR A 311 -33.92 29.36 -37.30
N THR A 312 -35.08 29.91 -37.59
CA THR A 312 -35.95 29.91 -38.79
C THR A 312 -35.36 29.40 -40.11
N SER A 313 -36.06 28.58 -40.83
CA SER A 313 -37.04 28.90 -41.88
C SER A 313 -37.25 27.74 -42.83
N SER A 314 -38.52 27.51 -43.07
CA SER A 314 -39.21 26.82 -44.16
C SER A 314 -38.41 26.49 -45.43
N THR A 315 -38.47 25.22 -45.88
CA THR A 315 -39.01 24.86 -47.20
C THR A 315 -39.29 23.36 -47.31
N THR A 316 -40.42 23.10 -47.89
CA THR A 316 -41.08 21.88 -48.36
C THR A 316 -40.18 20.86 -49.10
N GLY A 317 -40.48 19.56 -48.89
CA GLY A 317 -40.40 18.65 -50.00
C GLY A 317 -39.95 17.21 -49.72
N THR A 318 -40.91 16.30 -49.75
CA THR A 318 -40.91 14.97 -50.35
C THR A 318 -40.33 13.80 -49.58
N THR A 319 -41.26 12.94 -49.20
CA THR A 319 -41.20 11.57 -48.72
C THR A 319 -40.38 10.64 -49.63
N THR A 320 -39.48 9.85 -49.08
CA THR A 320 -39.17 8.53 -49.65
C THR A 320 -38.82 7.56 -48.50
N THR A 321 -39.64 6.52 -48.43
CA THR A 321 -39.55 5.37 -47.53
C THR A 321 -38.44 4.46 -48.04
N ALA A 322 -37.48 4.11 -47.19
CA ALA A 322 -36.59 3.00 -47.44
C ALA A 322 -36.55 2.08 -46.22
N THR A 323 -37.13 0.93 -46.41
CA THR A 323 -37.13 -0.23 -45.54
C THR A 323 -35.75 -0.85 -45.56
N THR A 324 -35.11 -1.01 -44.43
CA THR A 324 -33.89 -1.87 -44.31
C THR A 324 -34.14 -2.94 -43.27
N THR A 325 -34.15 -4.15 -43.78
CA THR A 325 -34.21 -5.44 -43.11
C THR A 325 -32.98 -5.70 -42.24
N SER A 326 -33.25 -6.02 -41.00
CA SER A 326 -32.23 -6.56 -40.06
C SER A 326 -32.01 -8.05 -40.32
N SER A 327 -30.78 -8.45 -40.64
CA SER A 327 -30.36 -9.84 -40.66
C SER A 327 -29.57 -10.19 -39.38
N SER A 328 -30.19 -11.02 -38.55
CA SER A 328 -29.56 -11.65 -37.40
C SER A 328 -28.78 -12.88 -37.84
N SER A 329 -27.47 -12.96 -37.55
CA SER A 329 -26.67 -14.17 -37.72
C SER A 329 -26.56 -14.90 -36.36
N THR A 330 -27.25 -16.02 -36.27
CA THR A 330 -27.13 -17.03 -35.22
C THR A 330 -25.96 -17.96 -35.53
N THR A 331 -24.99 -18.01 -34.63
CA THR A 331 -23.95 -19.04 -34.63
C THR A 331 -24.37 -20.18 -33.70
N THR A 332 -24.67 -21.31 -34.28
CA THR A 332 -24.92 -22.58 -33.63
C THR A 332 -23.63 -23.27 -33.21
N SER A 333 -23.46 -23.52 -31.93
CA SER A 333 -22.44 -24.43 -31.39
C SER A 333 -22.97 -25.84 -31.29
N SER A 334 -22.38 -26.76 -32.03
CA SER A 334 -22.66 -28.20 -31.99
C SER A 334 -21.97 -28.86 -30.80
N SER A 335 -22.75 -29.45 -29.90
CA SER A 335 -22.28 -30.32 -28.84
C SER A 335 -22.22 -31.77 -29.34
N SER A 336 -21.04 -32.39 -29.36
CA SER A 336 -20.87 -33.83 -29.53
C SER A 336 -20.85 -34.53 -28.18
N LYS A 337 -21.85 -35.38 -27.94
CA LYS A 337 -21.89 -36.33 -26.84
C LYS A 337 -20.98 -37.53 -27.17
N ALA A 338 -20.06 -37.86 -26.26
CA ALA A 338 -19.39 -39.16 -26.25
C ALA A 338 -19.76 -39.92 -24.98
N ASN A 339 -20.27 -41.12 -25.15
CA ASN A 339 -20.62 -42.10 -24.11
C ASN A 339 -19.36 -42.71 -23.47
N PRO A 340 -19.35 -42.99 -22.16
CA PRO A 340 -18.24 -43.70 -21.54
C PRO A 340 -18.45 -45.22 -21.59
N THR A 341 -17.50 -45.91 -22.21
CA THR A 341 -17.38 -47.37 -22.10
C THR A 341 -16.60 -47.72 -20.84
N ALA A 342 -17.19 -48.48 -19.95
CA ALA A 342 -16.56 -48.94 -18.72
C ALA A 342 -15.56 -50.06 -19.01
N THR A 343 -14.28 -49.82 -18.74
CA THR A 343 -13.27 -50.87 -18.69
C THR A 343 -12.83 -51.10 -17.24
N LYS A 344 -13.08 -52.28 -16.72
CA LYS A 344 -12.56 -52.77 -15.44
C LYS A 344 -11.04 -52.85 -15.49
N VAL A 345 -10.36 -52.11 -14.62
CA VAL A 345 -8.93 -52.30 -14.40
C VAL A 345 -8.69 -52.82 -13.00
N SER A 346 -7.97 -53.91 -12.98
CA SER A 346 -7.49 -54.71 -11.88
C SER A 346 -6.74 -53.93 -10.79
N LYS A 347 -7.06 -54.23 -9.53
CA LYS A 347 -6.27 -53.83 -8.35
C LYS A 347 -4.95 -54.62 -8.34
N ASN A 348 -3.84 -53.99 -8.66
CA ASN A 348 -2.52 -54.28 -8.08
C ASN A 348 -1.52 -53.24 -8.62
N SER A 349 -1.26 -52.19 -7.87
CA SER A 349 -0.05 -51.41 -8.03
C SER A 349 0.50 -51.02 -6.65
N LYS A 350 1.62 -51.65 -6.31
CA LYS A 350 2.49 -51.32 -5.19
C LYS A 350 2.80 -49.83 -5.22
N LYS A 351 2.55 -49.15 -4.10
CA LYS A 351 3.01 -47.76 -3.85
C LYS A 351 4.53 -47.69 -4.06
N LYS A 352 4.96 -47.27 -5.22
CA LYS A 352 6.33 -46.78 -5.43
C LYS A 352 6.43 -45.44 -4.68
N ALA A 353 7.23 -45.39 -3.64
CA ALA A 353 7.62 -44.12 -3.01
C ALA A 353 8.26 -43.23 -4.08
N VAL A 354 7.64 -42.11 -4.36
CA VAL A 354 8.22 -41.07 -5.19
C VAL A 354 9.42 -40.53 -4.44
N LYS A 355 10.61 -40.93 -4.87
CA LYS A 355 11.84 -40.23 -4.50
C LYS A 355 11.68 -38.79 -4.99
N THR A 356 11.47 -37.86 -4.09
CA THR A 356 11.67 -36.44 -4.34
C THR A 356 13.16 -36.24 -4.56
N SER A 357 13.59 -36.34 -5.81
CA SER A 357 14.87 -35.80 -6.22
C SER A 357 14.78 -34.30 -6.05
N GLY A 358 15.43 -33.76 -5.02
CA GLY A 358 15.64 -32.33 -4.90
C GLY A 358 16.39 -31.87 -6.15
N THR A 359 15.69 -31.26 -7.09
CA THR A 359 16.30 -30.55 -8.20
C THR A 359 17.11 -29.42 -7.58
N PRO A 360 18.42 -29.31 -7.85
CA PRO A 360 19.19 -28.14 -7.41
C PRO A 360 18.49 -26.89 -7.93
N ALA A 361 18.32 -25.88 -7.10
CA ALA A 361 17.71 -24.63 -7.46
C ALA A 361 18.49 -24.05 -8.65
N SER A 362 17.91 -24.10 -9.85
CA SER A 362 18.49 -23.50 -11.04
C SER A 362 18.49 -21.98 -10.88
N ALA A 363 19.61 -21.34 -11.18
CA ALA A 363 19.89 -19.91 -11.32
C ALA A 363 19.32 -18.95 -10.24
N PRO A 364 20.07 -17.94 -9.77
CA PRO A 364 19.53 -16.94 -8.86
C PRO A 364 18.37 -16.25 -9.56
N THR A 365 17.16 -16.44 -9.01
CA THR A 365 15.93 -15.85 -9.52
C THR A 365 15.74 -14.42 -9.04
N VAL A 366 16.57 -14.00 -8.08
CA VAL A 366 16.51 -12.70 -7.42
C VAL A 366 17.83 -11.99 -7.60
N VAL A 367 17.82 -10.84 -8.28
CA VAL A 367 19.02 -10.05 -8.57
C VAL A 367 19.68 -9.61 -7.25
N GLY A 368 20.98 -9.82 -7.12
CA GLY A 368 21.77 -9.45 -5.95
C GLY A 368 21.73 -10.45 -4.78
N TYR A 369 21.02 -11.56 -4.91
CA TYR A 369 20.99 -12.64 -3.93
C TYR A 369 21.70 -13.90 -4.43
N PRO A 370 22.32 -14.71 -3.54
CA PRO A 370 22.96 -15.96 -3.93
C PRO A 370 21.92 -17.03 -4.34
N TYR A 371 22.41 -18.23 -4.67
CA TYR A 371 21.51 -19.38 -4.91
C TYR A 371 20.79 -19.77 -3.62
N PRO A 372 19.45 -19.84 -3.60
CA PRO A 372 18.72 -20.24 -2.42
C PRO A 372 18.86 -21.74 -2.13
N VAL A 373 18.95 -22.11 -0.87
CA VAL A 373 18.85 -23.50 -0.39
C VAL A 373 17.42 -24.00 -0.56
N VAL A 374 16.47 -23.14 -0.31
CA VAL A 374 15.04 -23.35 -0.51
C VAL A 374 14.36 -22.01 -0.80
N LYS A 375 13.33 -22.02 -1.61
CA LYS A 375 12.53 -20.81 -1.88
C LYS A 375 11.07 -21.15 -2.15
N HIS A 376 10.23 -20.16 -2.00
CA HIS A 376 8.86 -20.18 -2.46
C HIS A 376 8.82 -19.97 -3.99
N TYR A 377 7.91 -20.63 -4.69
CA TYR A 377 7.82 -20.52 -6.16
C TYR A 377 7.46 -19.11 -6.67
N ASN A 378 6.90 -18.24 -5.82
CA ASN A 378 6.66 -16.81 -6.09
C ASN A 378 7.77 -15.88 -5.55
N ASP A 379 8.92 -16.42 -5.13
CA ASP A 379 10.13 -15.71 -4.71
C ASP A 379 9.96 -14.67 -3.58
N TYR A 380 8.91 -14.72 -2.77
CA TYR A 380 8.75 -13.75 -1.68
C TYR A 380 9.36 -14.18 -0.33
N ILE A 381 9.72 -15.45 -0.21
CA ILE A 381 10.54 -16.00 0.90
C ILE A 381 11.55 -17.00 0.36
N ALA A 382 12.78 -16.90 0.82
CA ALA A 382 13.87 -17.81 0.44
C ALA A 382 14.92 -17.95 1.55
N GLY A 383 15.53 -19.12 1.66
CA GLY A 383 16.60 -19.41 2.59
C GLY A 383 17.94 -19.52 1.89
N TYR A 384 19.00 -19.00 2.51
CA TYR A 384 20.35 -18.96 1.96
C TYR A 384 21.37 -19.40 3.01
N PHE A 385 22.53 -19.88 2.54
CA PHE A 385 23.71 -20.10 3.36
C PHE A 385 24.82 -19.17 2.90
N LEU A 386 25.50 -18.55 3.86
CA LEU A 386 26.72 -17.83 3.58
C LEU A 386 27.87 -18.83 3.47
N ASN A 387 28.72 -18.71 2.43
CA ASN A 387 29.74 -19.68 2.09
C ASN A 387 31.16 -19.24 2.51
N GLU A 388 31.32 -17.97 2.88
CA GLU A 388 32.56 -17.42 3.39
C GLU A 388 32.95 -18.15 4.68
N THR A 389 34.23 -18.47 4.83
CA THR A 389 34.74 -19.25 5.97
C THR A 389 34.35 -18.64 7.32
N GLU A 390 34.32 -17.33 7.39
CA GLU A 390 33.95 -16.56 8.58
C GLU A 390 32.47 -16.72 8.97
N TYR A 391 31.57 -16.91 7.96
CA TYR A 391 30.12 -16.98 8.17
C TYR A 391 29.53 -18.37 7.91
N LYS A 392 30.37 -19.41 7.93
CA LYS A 392 29.95 -20.79 7.64
C LYS A 392 28.89 -21.37 8.58
N ASP A 393 28.66 -20.74 9.74
CA ASP A 393 27.63 -21.10 10.71
C ASP A 393 26.36 -20.26 10.59
N VAL A 394 26.34 -19.29 9.65
CA VAL A 394 25.22 -18.35 9.43
C VAL A 394 24.30 -18.82 8.31
N ALA A 395 23.02 -18.79 8.58
CA ALA A 395 21.94 -18.93 7.60
C ALA A 395 21.14 -17.63 7.51
N VAL A 396 20.57 -17.35 6.35
CA VAL A 396 19.75 -16.17 6.09
C VAL A 396 18.37 -16.61 5.59
N LEU A 397 17.32 -16.15 6.26
CA LEU A 397 15.93 -16.29 5.79
C LEU A 397 15.45 -14.90 5.34
N SER A 398 15.42 -14.70 4.04
CA SER A 398 14.95 -13.44 3.47
C SER A 398 13.46 -13.52 3.16
N ILE A 399 12.69 -12.54 3.65
CA ILE A 399 11.24 -12.47 3.53
C ILE A 399 10.87 -11.09 3.00
N PHE A 400 10.70 -10.97 1.70
CA PHE A 400 10.35 -9.70 1.04
C PHE A 400 8.89 -9.31 1.23
N SER A 401 8.03 -10.27 1.56
CA SER A 401 6.60 -10.08 1.76
C SER A 401 6.00 -11.27 2.50
N PHE A 402 4.85 -11.06 3.13
CA PHE A 402 3.97 -12.12 3.62
C PHE A 402 2.79 -12.36 2.66
N SER A 403 2.93 -11.98 1.42
CA SER A 403 1.94 -12.21 0.36
C SER A 403 2.63 -12.47 -0.96
N PRO A 404 2.05 -13.30 -1.84
CA PRO A 404 2.49 -13.41 -3.22
C PRO A 404 2.45 -12.05 -3.93
N LYS A 405 3.16 -11.92 -5.04
CA LYS A 405 3.13 -10.72 -5.88
C LYS A 405 1.71 -10.37 -6.29
N SER A 406 1.44 -9.08 -6.49
CA SER A 406 0.14 -8.59 -6.94
C SER A 406 -0.32 -9.33 -8.20
N GLY A 407 -1.59 -9.76 -8.23
CA GLY A 407 -2.17 -10.54 -9.34
C GLY A 407 -2.01 -12.07 -9.22
N ALA A 408 -1.16 -12.58 -8.33
CA ALA A 408 -1.09 -14.01 -8.07
C ALA A 408 -2.30 -14.49 -7.24
N PRO A 409 -2.87 -15.67 -7.54
CA PRO A 409 -4.00 -16.19 -6.77
C PRO A 409 -3.60 -16.46 -5.31
N ARG A 410 -4.40 -16.01 -4.37
CA ARG A 410 -4.28 -16.37 -2.97
C ARG A 410 -5.01 -17.70 -2.75
N THR A 411 -4.26 -18.79 -2.69
CA THR A 411 -4.80 -20.14 -2.55
C THR A 411 -4.27 -20.80 -1.29
N THR A 412 -5.00 -21.77 -0.77
CA THR A 412 -4.54 -22.65 0.34
C THR A 412 -3.16 -23.26 0.04
N ARG A 413 -2.87 -23.56 -1.23
CA ARG A 413 -1.56 -24.04 -1.68
C ARG A 413 -0.43 -23.05 -1.40
N GLU A 414 -0.65 -21.75 -1.62
CA GLU A 414 0.30 -20.67 -1.32
C GLU A 414 0.68 -20.68 0.16
N PHE A 415 -0.31 -20.77 1.03
CA PHE A 415 -0.10 -20.73 2.47
C PHE A 415 0.67 -21.95 2.97
N HIS A 416 0.35 -23.14 2.48
CA HIS A 416 1.08 -24.37 2.79
C HIS A 416 2.50 -24.36 2.22
N GLU A 417 2.73 -23.71 1.08
CA GLU A 417 4.05 -23.56 0.50
C GLU A 417 4.96 -22.68 1.36
N PHE A 418 4.45 -21.59 1.93
CA PHE A 418 5.19 -20.78 2.90
C PHE A 418 5.67 -21.64 4.09
N ARG A 419 4.76 -22.40 4.70
CA ARG A 419 5.08 -23.36 5.77
C ARG A 419 6.14 -24.36 5.34
N ARG A 420 6.00 -24.93 4.16
CA ARG A 420 6.97 -25.88 3.59
C ARG A 420 8.36 -25.25 3.49
N VAL A 421 8.45 -24.03 2.97
CA VAL A 421 9.75 -23.33 2.84
C VAL A 421 10.39 -23.11 4.21
N VAL A 422 9.63 -22.59 5.17
CA VAL A 422 10.14 -22.37 6.55
C VAL A 422 10.68 -23.66 7.16
N ARG A 423 9.90 -24.74 7.12
CA ARG A 423 10.29 -26.03 7.72
C ARG A 423 11.45 -26.70 7.00
N THR A 424 11.45 -26.65 5.67
CA THR A 424 12.56 -27.18 4.88
C THR A 424 13.83 -26.40 5.19
N PHE A 425 13.77 -25.07 5.27
CA PHE A 425 14.91 -24.23 5.60
C PHE A 425 15.50 -24.60 6.98
N ILE A 426 14.67 -24.70 8.02
CA ILE A 426 15.12 -25.10 9.37
C ILE A 426 15.76 -26.50 9.34
N SER A 427 15.19 -27.44 8.59
CA SER A 427 15.76 -28.79 8.41
C SER A 427 17.12 -28.75 7.72
N GLU A 428 17.27 -27.98 6.65
CA GLU A 428 18.55 -27.82 5.94
C GLU A 428 19.61 -27.12 6.81
N CYS A 429 19.22 -26.11 7.61
CA CYS A 429 20.09 -25.47 8.59
C CYS A 429 20.64 -26.50 9.61
N ARG A 430 19.80 -27.40 10.12
CA ARG A 430 20.18 -28.46 11.04
C ARG A 430 21.19 -29.43 10.41
N LYS A 431 20.91 -29.89 9.18
CA LYS A 431 21.83 -30.78 8.43
C LYS A 431 23.18 -30.12 8.16
N ALA A 432 23.19 -28.84 7.81
CA ALA A 432 24.37 -28.06 7.50
C ALA A 432 25.05 -27.46 8.76
N LYS A 433 24.54 -27.77 9.97
CA LYS A 433 25.06 -27.27 11.26
C LYS A 433 25.13 -25.73 11.30
N ARG A 434 24.16 -25.03 10.69
CA ARG A 434 24.02 -23.58 10.79
C ARG A 434 23.39 -23.25 12.14
N THR A 435 24.06 -22.48 12.96
CA THR A 435 23.64 -22.20 14.34
C THR A 435 23.19 -20.76 14.54
N LYS A 436 23.50 -19.86 13.59
CA LYS A 436 23.10 -18.46 13.60
C LYS A 436 22.11 -18.15 12.46
N LEU A 437 21.13 -17.34 12.74
CA LEU A 437 20.08 -16.98 11.79
C LEU A 437 19.97 -15.47 11.62
N VAL A 438 20.05 -15.01 10.39
CA VAL A 438 19.62 -13.67 9.99
C VAL A 438 18.23 -13.77 9.38
N ILE A 439 17.26 -13.06 9.94
CA ILE A 439 15.93 -12.88 9.34
C ILE A 439 15.94 -11.52 8.66
N ASP A 440 16.01 -11.52 7.35
CA ASP A 440 16.04 -10.31 6.54
C ASP A 440 14.63 -9.95 6.06
N VAL A 441 14.10 -8.83 6.57
CA VAL A 441 12.77 -8.27 6.21
C VAL A 441 12.88 -6.91 5.54
N GLN A 442 14.00 -6.61 4.90
CA GLN A 442 14.14 -5.38 4.12
C GLN A 442 13.06 -5.31 3.04
N ALA A 443 12.51 -4.13 2.81
CA ALA A 443 11.42 -3.84 1.88
C ALA A 443 10.11 -4.63 2.15
N ASN A 444 9.92 -5.20 3.33
CA ASN A 444 8.74 -5.99 3.66
C ASN A 444 7.59 -5.11 4.16
N GLY A 445 6.59 -4.88 3.32
CA GLY A 445 5.37 -4.15 3.67
C GLY A 445 4.27 -4.99 4.34
N GLY A 446 4.56 -6.22 4.77
CA GLY A 446 3.58 -7.10 5.40
C GLY A 446 2.91 -8.08 4.44
N GLY A 447 1.63 -8.37 4.68
CA GLY A 447 0.84 -9.32 3.91
C GLY A 447 -0.15 -10.11 4.77
N LEU A 448 -0.13 -11.44 4.62
CA LEU A 448 -1.04 -12.35 5.29
C LEU A 448 -0.64 -12.56 6.75
N LEU A 449 -1.56 -12.27 7.63
CA LEU A 449 -1.33 -12.21 9.08
C LEU A 449 -0.83 -13.54 9.65
N PHE A 450 -1.49 -14.65 9.32
CA PHE A 450 -1.19 -15.96 9.90
C PHE A 450 0.19 -16.49 9.52
N GLN A 451 0.78 -16.04 8.42
CA GLN A 451 2.14 -16.44 8.03
C GLN A 451 3.20 -15.93 9.02
N SER A 452 3.02 -14.76 9.63
CA SER A 452 3.95 -14.29 10.67
C SER A 452 3.89 -15.14 11.94
N TYR A 453 2.68 -15.55 12.35
CA TYR A 453 2.51 -16.47 13.48
C TYR A 453 3.00 -17.86 13.16
N GLU A 454 2.80 -18.35 11.94
CA GLU A 454 3.35 -19.63 11.47
C GLU A 454 4.88 -19.65 11.54
N LEU A 455 5.55 -18.59 11.05
CA LEU A 455 7.00 -18.45 11.15
C LEU A 455 7.44 -18.43 12.61
N TYR A 456 6.81 -17.62 13.44
CA TYR A 456 7.11 -17.53 14.87
C TYR A 456 7.00 -18.89 15.58
N ARG A 457 5.91 -19.63 15.33
CA ARG A 457 5.68 -20.96 15.90
C ARG A 457 6.68 -22.01 15.44
N ASN A 458 7.16 -21.93 14.20
CA ASN A 458 8.18 -22.85 13.70
C ASN A 458 9.59 -22.52 14.23
N LEU A 459 9.87 -21.25 14.58
CA LEU A 459 11.13 -20.86 15.23
C LEU A 459 11.11 -21.14 16.74
N PHE A 460 9.97 -20.87 17.40
CA PHE A 460 9.81 -20.96 18.85
C PHE A 460 8.60 -21.84 19.24
N PRO A 461 8.65 -23.15 18.95
CA PRO A 461 7.52 -24.06 19.15
C PRO A 461 7.10 -24.21 20.62
N LYS A 462 8.01 -24.00 21.56
CA LYS A 462 7.79 -24.13 23.00
C LYS A 462 7.43 -22.80 23.69
N ALA A 463 7.46 -21.67 22.94
CA ALA A 463 7.10 -20.38 23.52
C ALA A 463 5.59 -20.28 23.77
N ASP A 464 5.24 -19.54 24.82
CA ASP A 464 3.84 -19.18 25.07
C ASP A 464 3.25 -18.40 23.88
N PRO A 465 1.93 -18.50 23.65
CA PRO A 465 1.27 -17.69 22.65
C PRO A 465 1.53 -16.20 22.88
N PRO A 466 2.06 -15.48 21.88
CA PRO A 466 2.35 -14.06 22.07
C PRO A 466 1.06 -13.29 22.37
N PHE A 467 1.13 -12.25 23.22
CA PHE A 467 0.03 -11.34 23.41
C PHE A 467 -0.13 -10.47 22.15
N ASP A 468 -1.25 -10.63 21.45
CA ASP A 468 -1.60 -10.03 20.16
C ASP A 468 -2.90 -9.23 20.23
N GLY A 469 -3.26 -8.77 21.43
CA GLY A 469 -4.50 -8.04 21.68
C GLY A 469 -4.59 -6.75 20.85
N THR A 470 -5.74 -6.54 20.24
CA THR A 470 -6.12 -5.33 19.54
C THR A 470 -7.41 -4.76 20.12
N ARG A 471 -7.75 -3.53 19.76
CA ARG A 471 -9.01 -2.87 20.12
C ARG A 471 -9.51 -2.12 18.89
N ILE A 472 -10.81 -2.01 18.76
CA ILE A 472 -11.45 -1.16 17.76
C ILE A 472 -12.02 0.09 18.43
N ARG A 473 -12.09 1.20 17.70
CA ARG A 473 -12.74 2.42 18.21
C ARG A 473 -14.23 2.17 18.40
N ALA A 474 -14.77 2.59 19.54
CA ALA A 474 -16.15 2.31 19.94
C ALA A 474 -17.12 3.30 19.27
N THR A 475 -17.38 3.12 17.98
CA THR A 475 -18.33 3.91 17.19
C THR A 475 -19.64 3.16 16.99
N ASP A 476 -20.72 3.89 16.70
CA ASP A 476 -22.04 3.28 16.47
C ASP A 476 -22.03 2.35 15.23
N ALA A 477 -21.23 2.67 14.23
CA ALA A 477 -21.05 1.81 13.05
C ALA A 477 -20.49 0.44 13.43
N TRP A 478 -19.41 0.40 14.22
CA TRP A 478 -18.84 -0.87 14.70
C TRP A 478 -19.77 -1.62 15.64
N ASN A 479 -20.52 -0.91 16.49
CA ASN A 479 -21.50 -1.52 17.37
C ASN A 479 -22.62 -2.19 16.57
N LEU A 480 -23.12 -1.53 15.53
CA LEU A 480 -24.15 -2.08 14.64
C LEU A 480 -23.63 -3.32 13.89
N ILE A 481 -22.44 -3.23 13.30
CA ILE A 481 -21.81 -4.35 12.61
C ILE A 481 -21.63 -5.54 13.57
N GLY A 482 -21.11 -5.30 14.77
CA GLY A 482 -20.85 -6.36 15.73
C GLY A 482 -22.13 -7.07 16.20
N LYS A 483 -23.21 -6.34 16.47
CA LYS A 483 -24.53 -6.91 16.79
C LYS A 483 -25.07 -7.80 15.68
N ASP A 484 -24.79 -7.43 14.40
CA ASP A 484 -25.24 -8.20 13.24
C ASP A 484 -24.48 -9.50 13.04
N VAL A 485 -23.17 -9.51 13.29
CA VAL A 485 -22.30 -10.63 12.89
C VAL A 485 -21.84 -11.52 14.03
N TYR A 486 -21.79 -11.03 15.28
CA TYR A 486 -21.29 -11.81 16.41
C TYR A 486 -22.26 -12.90 16.81
N GLY A 487 -21.77 -14.13 16.94
CA GLY A 487 -22.58 -15.29 17.33
C GLY A 487 -23.50 -15.83 16.24
N THR A 488 -23.52 -15.24 15.06
CA THR A 488 -24.27 -15.79 13.91
C THR A 488 -23.51 -16.94 13.26
N LYS A 489 -24.23 -17.80 12.51
CA LYS A 489 -23.62 -18.87 11.69
C LYS A 489 -22.82 -18.34 10.49
N GLN A 490 -22.69 -17.03 10.33
CA GLN A 490 -21.81 -16.44 9.33
C GLN A 490 -20.35 -16.63 9.75
N GLU A 491 -19.81 -17.81 9.47
CA GLU A 491 -18.45 -18.24 9.81
C GLU A 491 -17.34 -17.30 9.27
N ARG A 492 -17.66 -16.41 8.35
CA ARG A 492 -16.72 -15.51 7.67
C ARG A 492 -16.59 -14.12 8.31
N SER A 493 -17.07 -13.94 9.53
CA SER A 493 -16.88 -12.67 10.23
C SER A 493 -15.61 -12.70 11.07
N ALA A 494 -14.75 -11.68 10.91
CA ALA A 494 -13.57 -11.49 11.74
C ALA A 494 -13.88 -11.47 13.25
N PHE A 495 -15.11 -11.07 13.63
CA PHE A 495 -15.56 -11.01 15.03
C PHE A 495 -15.99 -12.37 15.60
N ASN A 496 -16.28 -13.38 14.78
CA ASN A 496 -16.66 -14.70 15.28
C ASN A 496 -15.48 -15.52 15.82
N ASN A 497 -14.26 -15.14 15.45
CA ASN A 497 -13.03 -15.84 15.84
C ASN A 497 -12.16 -15.04 16.83
N VAL A 498 -12.76 -14.07 17.54
CA VAL A 498 -12.03 -13.31 18.56
C VAL A 498 -12.20 -13.91 19.96
N LEU A 499 -11.15 -13.79 20.74
CA LEU A 499 -11.04 -14.20 22.13
C LEU A 499 -10.74 -12.99 23.01
N ASP A 500 -11.00 -13.09 24.31
CA ASP A 500 -10.64 -12.10 25.30
C ASP A 500 -9.11 -12.13 25.63
N LYS A 501 -8.70 -11.32 26.59
CA LYS A 501 -7.30 -11.27 27.05
C LYS A 501 -6.77 -12.62 27.54
N ASP A 502 -7.65 -13.48 28.07
CA ASP A 502 -7.33 -14.79 28.66
C ASP A 502 -7.56 -15.96 27.69
N LEU A 503 -7.72 -15.67 26.40
CA LEU A 503 -7.97 -16.64 25.32
C LEU A 503 -9.31 -17.38 25.49
N LYS A 504 -10.30 -16.79 26.15
CA LYS A 504 -11.65 -17.31 26.28
C LYS A 504 -12.57 -16.63 25.26
N ARG A 505 -13.60 -17.35 24.81
CA ARG A 505 -14.60 -16.77 23.94
C ARG A 505 -15.50 -15.83 24.75
N TYR A 506 -15.82 -14.69 24.19
CA TYR A 506 -16.82 -13.79 24.74
C TYR A 506 -18.21 -14.45 24.71
N ALA A 507 -19.04 -14.18 25.72
CA ALA A 507 -20.40 -14.74 25.82
C ALA A 507 -21.30 -14.20 24.71
N ASP A 508 -21.24 -12.91 24.46
CA ASP A 508 -22.04 -12.20 23.47
C ASP A 508 -21.33 -10.92 22.99
N TRP A 509 -21.95 -10.20 22.06
CA TRP A 509 -21.41 -8.94 21.57
C TRP A 509 -21.32 -7.85 22.65
N ASN A 510 -22.23 -7.82 23.62
CA ASN A 510 -22.18 -6.85 24.70
C ASN A 510 -20.92 -7.05 25.56
N ALA A 511 -20.48 -8.29 25.75
CA ALA A 511 -19.21 -8.58 26.42
C ALA A 511 -17.99 -8.14 25.59
N VAL A 512 -18.03 -8.27 24.26
CA VAL A 512 -16.99 -7.74 23.35
C VAL A 512 -16.96 -6.22 23.40
N TRP A 513 -18.14 -5.60 23.29
CA TRP A 513 -18.30 -4.16 23.28
C TRP A 513 -17.99 -3.55 24.64
N GLY A 514 -18.40 -4.24 25.66
CA GLY A 514 -18.06 -4.08 27.11
C GLY A 514 -18.18 -2.73 27.65
N GLY A 515 -18.55 -1.95 28.17
CA GLY A 515 -18.38 -0.52 28.50
C GLY A 515 -17.09 -0.03 27.87
N PRO A 516 -17.16 0.83 26.86
CA PRO A 516 -15.98 1.26 26.13
C PRO A 516 -14.89 1.79 27.07
N VAL A 517 -13.67 1.27 26.93
CA VAL A 517 -12.53 1.74 27.71
C VAL A 517 -12.09 3.10 27.16
N ALA A 518 -12.08 4.11 28.02
CA ALA A 518 -11.55 5.42 27.64
C ALA A 518 -10.01 5.35 27.50
N THR A 519 -9.50 5.82 26.38
CA THR A 519 -8.06 6.00 26.16
C THR A 519 -7.85 7.38 25.58
N LYS A 520 -7.16 8.25 26.29
CA LYS A 520 -7.06 9.67 25.94
C LYS A 520 -8.45 10.25 25.63
N GLU A 521 -8.68 10.74 24.41
CA GLU A 521 -9.96 11.31 23.97
C GLU A 521 -10.89 10.28 23.29
N ASP A 522 -10.47 9.02 23.21
CA ASP A 522 -11.18 7.97 22.48
C ASP A 522 -11.81 6.93 23.40
N LYS A 523 -12.87 6.31 22.91
CA LYS A 523 -13.46 5.10 23.49
C LYS A 523 -13.17 3.92 22.59
N VAL A 524 -12.72 2.82 23.17
CA VAL A 524 -12.35 1.60 22.44
C VAL A 524 -13.03 0.37 23.06
N SER A 525 -13.17 -0.69 22.27
CA SER A 525 -13.74 -1.98 22.70
C SER A 525 -12.89 -2.67 23.78
N SER A 526 -13.39 -3.76 24.33
CA SER A 526 -12.58 -4.77 25.03
C SER A 526 -11.45 -5.29 24.15
N ILE A 527 -10.48 -5.99 24.72
CA ILE A 527 -9.37 -6.58 23.98
C ILE A 527 -9.87 -7.72 23.09
N LEU A 528 -9.48 -7.70 21.85
CA LEU A 528 -9.77 -8.74 20.86
C LEU A 528 -8.47 -9.47 20.52
N ARG A 529 -8.45 -10.79 20.69
CA ARG A 529 -7.33 -11.65 20.30
C ARG A 529 -7.76 -12.63 19.23
N TYR A 530 -6.85 -13.03 18.35
CA TYR A 530 -7.13 -14.05 17.33
C TYR A 530 -7.28 -15.44 17.93
N ASN A 531 -8.23 -16.20 17.44
CA ASN A 531 -8.38 -17.60 17.74
C ASN A 531 -7.62 -18.46 16.73
N PHE A 532 -6.35 -18.70 16.97
CA PHE A 532 -5.51 -19.53 16.09
C PHE A 532 -5.85 -21.02 16.11
N THR A 533 -6.80 -21.47 16.95
CA THR A 533 -7.30 -22.85 16.89
C THR A 533 -8.28 -23.06 15.74
N LYS A 534 -8.68 -22.00 15.07
CA LYS A 534 -9.58 -22.00 13.91
C LYS A 534 -8.85 -21.58 12.65
N GLU A 535 -9.41 -21.95 11.52
CA GLU A 535 -8.96 -21.47 10.23
C GLU A 535 -9.16 -19.96 10.11
N ASP A 536 -8.24 -19.31 9.40
CA ASP A 536 -8.50 -17.96 8.91
C ASP A 536 -9.51 -18.02 7.75
N THR A 537 -10.76 -17.68 8.05
CA THR A 537 -11.83 -17.69 7.04
C THR A 537 -11.87 -16.43 6.18
N VAL A 538 -11.09 -15.40 6.52
CA VAL A 538 -11.11 -14.09 5.86
C VAL A 538 -9.88 -13.85 4.99
N GLY A 539 -8.68 -14.00 5.56
CA GLY A 539 -7.42 -13.69 4.88
C GLY A 539 -6.78 -14.89 4.19
N GLU A 540 -6.77 -16.03 4.87
CA GLU A 540 -6.07 -17.25 4.47
C GLU A 540 -6.98 -18.49 4.61
N PRO A 541 -8.04 -18.62 3.81
CA PRO A 541 -9.02 -19.71 3.96
C PRO A 541 -8.37 -21.10 3.92
N GLY A 542 -8.72 -21.94 4.87
CA GLY A 542 -8.18 -23.30 5.00
C GLY A 542 -6.80 -23.39 5.64
N PHE A 543 -6.24 -22.28 6.13
CA PHE A 543 -4.95 -22.26 6.82
C PHE A 543 -5.14 -22.15 8.33
N VAL A 544 -4.46 -23.04 9.08
CA VAL A 544 -4.40 -23.04 10.54
C VAL A 544 -2.95 -22.91 10.96
N VAL A 545 -2.66 -22.03 11.93
CA VAL A 545 -1.32 -21.84 12.45
C VAL A 545 -0.87 -23.07 13.25
N SER A 546 0.35 -23.53 13.01
CA SER A 546 0.91 -24.70 13.67
C SER A 546 0.97 -24.56 15.19
N GLY A 547 0.68 -25.64 15.91
CA GLY A 547 0.80 -25.68 17.37
C GLY A 547 -0.29 -25.00 18.18
N TYR A 548 -1.39 -24.55 17.53
CA TYR A 548 -2.57 -23.98 18.20
C TYR A 548 -3.79 -24.92 18.13
N GLY A 549 -3.60 -26.17 18.55
CA GLY A 549 -4.67 -27.17 18.51
C GLY A 549 -4.85 -27.85 17.15
N ALA A 550 -4.06 -27.49 16.16
CA ALA A 550 -4.00 -28.17 14.87
C ALA A 550 -3.29 -29.52 14.99
N LYS A 551 -3.65 -30.46 14.12
CA LYS A 551 -2.93 -31.74 13.95
C LYS A 551 -1.48 -31.55 13.50
N ASP A 552 -1.11 -30.36 13.08
CA ASP A 552 0.20 -30.02 12.52
C ASP A 552 1.09 -29.44 13.62
N THR A 553 2.06 -30.23 14.04
CA THR A 553 3.02 -29.88 15.09
C THR A 553 4.23 -29.15 14.48
N PRO A 554 4.67 -28.01 15.04
CA PRO A 554 5.90 -27.39 14.62
C PRO A 554 7.11 -28.32 14.85
N PRO A 555 8.21 -28.15 14.08
CA PRO A 555 9.44 -28.92 14.31
C PRO A 555 10.05 -28.57 15.68
N GLU A 556 10.95 -29.43 16.19
CA GLU A 556 11.76 -29.08 17.36
C GLU A 556 12.57 -27.79 17.09
N PRO A 557 12.81 -26.95 18.11
CA PRO A 557 13.58 -25.72 17.96
C PRO A 557 14.98 -26.00 17.46
N HIS A 558 15.52 -25.12 16.64
CA HIS A 558 16.88 -25.23 16.10
C HIS A 558 17.76 -24.05 16.48
N PHE A 559 17.19 -22.85 16.48
CA PHE A 559 17.88 -21.61 16.84
C PHE A 559 17.43 -21.14 18.22
N GLU A 560 18.35 -20.58 18.99
CA GLU A 560 18.01 -19.83 20.20
C GLU A 560 17.84 -18.35 19.85
N ALA A 561 17.03 -17.62 20.59
CA ALA A 561 16.74 -16.20 20.30
C ALA A 561 18.01 -15.32 20.27
N LYS A 562 18.99 -15.63 21.10
CA LYS A 562 20.29 -14.93 21.13
C LYS A 562 21.13 -15.07 19.86
N ASP A 563 20.86 -16.14 19.09
CA ASP A 563 21.58 -16.49 17.86
C ASP A 563 20.82 -16.03 16.61
N ILE A 564 19.71 -15.28 16.80
CA ILE A 564 18.90 -14.70 15.74
C ILE A 564 19.09 -13.18 15.72
N VAL A 565 19.20 -12.62 14.52
CA VAL A 565 19.18 -11.17 14.28
C VAL A 565 18.09 -10.86 13.26
N LEU A 566 17.22 -9.90 13.56
CA LEU A 566 16.24 -9.35 12.62
C LEU A 566 16.85 -8.14 11.91
N VAL A 567 16.98 -8.23 10.59
CA VAL A 567 17.49 -7.15 9.73
C VAL A 567 16.34 -6.46 9.01
N THR A 568 16.32 -5.13 9.03
CA THR A 568 15.29 -4.30 8.42
C THR A 568 15.89 -3.04 7.81
N ASP A 569 15.17 -2.41 6.91
CA ASP A 569 15.43 -1.05 6.39
C ASP A 569 14.48 0.01 6.98
N GLY A 570 13.79 -0.31 8.07
CA GLY A 570 12.78 0.54 8.70
C GLY A 570 11.42 0.54 8.00
N PHE A 571 11.30 -0.02 6.81
CA PHE A 571 10.04 -0.07 6.07
C PHE A 571 9.05 -1.13 6.59
N CYS A 572 9.52 -2.08 7.39
CA CYS A 572 8.71 -3.17 7.96
C CYS A 572 7.33 -2.67 8.43
N ALA A 573 6.26 -3.19 7.83
CA ALA A 573 4.89 -2.72 8.01
C ALA A 573 3.89 -3.88 8.17
N SER A 574 2.72 -3.62 8.78
CA SER A 574 1.60 -4.56 8.82
C SER A 574 2.01 -5.91 9.45
N THR A 575 1.86 -7.03 8.76
CA THR A 575 2.26 -8.37 9.22
C THR A 575 3.74 -8.44 9.60
N CYS A 576 4.62 -7.68 8.92
CA CYS A 576 6.02 -7.56 9.31
C CYS A 576 6.19 -6.91 10.69
N THR A 577 5.40 -5.90 11.01
CA THR A 577 5.38 -5.26 12.35
C THR A 577 5.00 -6.28 13.43
N ILE A 578 4.03 -7.16 13.15
CA ILE A 578 3.62 -8.23 14.07
C ILE A 578 4.78 -9.19 14.32
N LEU A 579 5.45 -9.67 13.26
CA LEU A 579 6.62 -10.53 13.39
C LEU A 579 7.73 -9.84 14.20
N ALA A 580 8.08 -8.60 13.85
CA ALA A 580 9.11 -7.84 14.55
C ALA A 580 8.79 -7.72 16.04
N ARG A 581 7.54 -7.37 16.39
CA ARG A 581 7.08 -7.32 17.78
C ARG A 581 7.21 -8.66 18.49
N MET A 582 6.78 -9.76 17.88
CA MET A 582 6.90 -11.09 18.48
C MET A 582 8.36 -11.45 18.74
N LEU A 583 9.24 -11.21 17.78
CA LEU A 583 10.66 -11.51 17.91
C LEU A 583 11.35 -10.63 18.98
N THR A 584 11.09 -9.32 18.98
CA THR A 584 11.80 -8.39 19.86
C THR A 584 11.22 -8.35 21.28
N HIS A 585 9.89 -8.29 21.43
CA HIS A 585 9.24 -8.14 22.72
C HIS A 585 9.12 -9.46 23.48
N HIS A 586 8.77 -10.55 22.80
CA HIS A 586 8.58 -11.84 23.46
C HIS A 586 9.85 -12.66 23.53
N GLN A 587 10.69 -12.65 22.48
CA GLN A 587 11.89 -13.47 22.41
C GLN A 587 13.20 -12.70 22.66
N LYS A 588 13.15 -11.36 22.73
CA LYS A 588 14.33 -10.49 22.90
C LYS A 588 15.37 -10.65 21.79
N VAL A 589 14.93 -11.00 20.59
CA VAL A 589 15.78 -11.05 19.40
C VAL A 589 16.36 -9.67 19.12
N LYS A 590 17.66 -9.62 18.83
CA LYS A 590 18.36 -8.39 18.46
C LYS A 590 17.94 -7.91 17.08
N THR A 591 18.00 -6.60 16.88
CA THR A 591 17.64 -5.98 15.61
C THR A 591 18.79 -5.18 15.02
N LEU A 592 18.85 -5.12 13.71
CA LEU A 592 19.76 -4.29 12.95
C LEU A 592 18.95 -3.55 11.88
N ALA A 593 18.90 -2.22 11.97
CA ALA A 593 18.27 -1.38 10.96
C ALA A 593 19.34 -0.80 10.03
N LEU A 594 19.09 -0.86 8.72
CA LEU A 594 20.00 -0.43 7.66
C LEU A 594 19.50 0.83 6.98
N GLY A 595 20.41 1.76 6.68
CA GLY A 595 20.11 3.00 5.97
C GLY A 595 19.65 4.12 6.91
N GLY A 596 18.56 4.79 6.55
CA GLY A 596 18.04 5.97 7.23
C GLY A 596 18.64 7.26 6.73
N ARG A 597 18.20 8.37 7.33
CA ARG A 597 18.77 9.69 7.09
C ARG A 597 20.25 9.71 7.54
N PRO A 598 21.11 10.51 6.94
CA PRO A 598 22.53 10.55 7.30
C PRO A 598 22.74 11.19 8.69
N LEU A 599 22.30 10.50 9.74
CA LEU A 599 22.35 10.91 11.14
C LEU A 599 22.99 9.81 11.99
N LYS A 600 23.81 10.20 12.96
CA LYS A 600 24.33 9.27 14.00
C LYS A 600 23.31 9.13 15.13
N ALA A 601 22.20 8.47 14.85
CA ALA A 601 21.11 8.24 15.79
C ALA A 601 20.52 6.84 15.57
N PRO A 602 19.88 6.23 16.59
CA PRO A 602 19.18 4.97 16.38
C PRO A 602 18.02 5.14 15.41
N MET A 603 17.79 4.10 14.61
CA MET A 603 16.70 4.03 13.64
C MET A 603 15.66 3.00 14.12
N GLN A 604 14.38 3.25 13.85
CA GLN A 604 13.32 2.31 14.16
C GLN A 604 13.35 1.08 13.26
N VAL A 605 12.98 -0.07 13.83
CA VAL A 605 12.83 -1.34 13.09
C VAL A 605 11.59 -1.34 12.21
N VAL A 606 10.49 -0.77 12.72
CA VAL A 606 9.18 -0.72 12.08
C VAL A 606 8.76 0.73 11.90
N GLY A 607 8.72 1.18 10.68
CA GLY A 607 8.43 2.56 10.33
C GLY A 607 7.35 2.72 9.26
N GLY A 608 6.71 1.62 8.84
CA GLY A 608 5.74 1.67 7.77
C GLY A 608 4.34 2.09 8.19
N VAL A 609 3.85 1.60 9.34
CA VAL A 609 2.47 1.77 9.78
C VAL A 609 2.38 1.91 11.30
N LYS A 610 1.30 2.53 11.81
CA LYS A 610 1.05 2.66 13.26
C LYS A 610 0.39 1.43 13.88
N GLY A 611 -0.35 0.67 13.10
CA GLY A 611 -1.04 -0.54 13.54
C GLY A 611 -0.72 -1.72 12.64
N ALA A 612 -1.26 -2.89 13.00
CA ALA A 612 -1.01 -4.11 12.28
C ALA A 612 -2.11 -4.46 11.27
N GLN A 613 -3.31 -3.92 11.47
CA GLN A 613 -4.47 -4.23 10.64
C GLN A 613 -4.99 -3.02 9.87
N VAL A 614 -5.50 -3.30 8.69
CA VAL A 614 -6.19 -2.32 7.85
C VAL A 614 -7.52 -2.88 7.37
N ILE A 615 -8.57 -2.06 7.45
CA ILE A 615 -9.86 -2.33 6.83
C ILE A 615 -10.10 -1.25 5.79
N LYS A 616 -10.18 -1.64 4.52
CA LYS A 616 -10.44 -0.71 3.43
C LYS A 616 -11.85 -0.15 3.53
N PHE A 617 -12.04 1.11 3.16
CA PHE A 617 -13.33 1.79 3.21
C PHE A 617 -14.43 1.03 2.45
N ASN A 618 -14.13 0.50 1.27
CA ASN A 618 -15.11 -0.28 0.50
C ASN A 618 -15.53 -1.57 1.21
N LEU A 619 -14.63 -2.27 1.90
CA LEU A 619 -14.97 -3.44 2.70
C LEU A 619 -15.82 -3.03 3.92
N PHE A 620 -15.42 -1.96 4.62
CA PHE A 620 -16.19 -1.42 5.74
C PHE A 620 -17.61 -1.03 5.31
N GLN A 621 -17.74 -0.35 4.17
CA GLN A 621 -19.01 0.01 3.57
C GLN A 621 -19.90 -1.21 3.29
N GLN A 622 -19.33 -2.27 2.72
CA GLN A 622 -20.07 -3.50 2.43
C GLN A 622 -20.61 -4.19 3.71
N ILE A 623 -19.78 -4.31 4.74
CA ILE A 623 -20.21 -4.95 6.00
C ILE A 623 -21.22 -4.08 6.75
N LEU A 624 -21.07 -2.76 6.73
CA LEU A 624 -22.06 -1.83 7.30
C LEU A 624 -23.37 -1.88 6.54
N ALA A 625 -23.36 -1.89 5.21
CA ALA A 625 -24.55 -2.02 4.38
C ALA A 625 -25.31 -3.34 4.64
N ASN A 626 -24.58 -4.44 4.94
CA ASN A 626 -25.18 -5.71 5.33
C ASN A 626 -25.88 -5.61 6.68
N ALA A 627 -25.25 -4.98 7.66
CA ALA A 627 -25.85 -4.77 8.98
C ALA A 627 -27.11 -3.88 8.90
N LEU A 628 -27.05 -2.78 8.13
CA LEU A 628 -28.18 -1.88 7.91
C LEU A 628 -29.39 -2.56 7.23
N ARG A 629 -29.15 -3.55 6.35
CA ARG A 629 -30.24 -4.29 5.68
C ARG A 629 -31.06 -5.15 6.63
N LYS A 630 -30.50 -5.53 7.77
CA LYS A 630 -31.15 -6.38 8.76
C LYS A 630 -31.88 -5.59 9.84
N LEU A 631 -31.73 -4.26 9.83
CA LEU A 631 -32.56 -3.41 10.68
C LEU A 631 -34.02 -3.50 10.24
N SER A 632 -34.93 -3.43 11.21
CA SER A 632 -36.36 -3.31 10.92
C SER A 632 -36.61 -2.15 9.94
N PRO A 633 -37.56 -2.27 9.01
CA PRO A 633 -37.93 -1.17 8.11
C PRO A 633 -38.29 0.13 8.84
N ASP A 634 -38.83 0.01 10.06
CA ASP A 634 -39.24 1.13 10.90
C ASP A 634 -38.09 1.66 11.77
N ALA A 635 -36.93 1.00 11.79
CA ALA A 635 -35.81 1.43 12.58
C ALA A 635 -35.16 2.67 11.94
N LYS A 636 -35.15 3.80 12.68
CA LYS A 636 -34.46 5.00 12.24
C LYS A 636 -32.96 4.67 12.12
N ARG A 637 -32.39 4.99 10.95
CA ARG A 637 -30.95 4.89 10.76
C ARG A 637 -30.23 5.82 11.74
N PRO A 638 -29.22 5.34 12.51
CA PRO A 638 -28.44 6.21 13.37
C PRO A 638 -27.75 7.33 12.55
N GLU A 639 -27.75 8.54 13.12
CA GLU A 639 -27.06 9.69 12.53
C GLU A 639 -25.54 9.49 12.57
N GLY A 640 -24.79 10.11 11.65
CA GLY A 640 -23.32 10.05 11.63
C GLY A 640 -22.72 8.74 11.12
N LEU A 641 -23.52 7.79 10.63
CA LEU A 641 -22.97 6.60 10.00
C LEU A 641 -22.38 6.90 8.61
N PRO A 642 -21.28 6.23 8.25
CA PRO A 642 -20.73 6.31 6.90
C PRO A 642 -21.78 5.97 5.84
N ARG A 643 -21.81 6.73 4.74
CA ARG A 643 -22.69 6.44 3.61
C ARG A 643 -22.36 5.08 2.99
N THR A 644 -23.38 4.40 2.50
CA THR A 644 -23.25 3.12 1.79
C THR A 644 -23.76 3.28 0.35
N ASP A 645 -23.49 2.30 -0.52
CA ASP A 645 -23.96 2.33 -1.93
C ASP A 645 -25.48 2.51 -2.08
N ARG A 646 -26.26 2.29 -1.01
CA ARG A 646 -27.71 2.56 -0.98
C ARG A 646 -28.04 4.03 -0.80
N ASP A 647 -27.18 4.77 -0.13
CA ASP A 647 -27.37 6.19 0.14
C ASP A 647 -27.01 7.04 -1.09
N LEU A 648 -26.31 6.41 -2.05
CA LEU A 648 -25.86 6.99 -3.30
C LEU A 648 -26.77 6.62 -4.49
N ARG A 649 -27.86 5.84 -4.24
CA ARG A 649 -28.93 5.51 -5.22
C ARG A 649 -30.17 6.29 -4.89
#